data_96aeb7ede9c3b646a0a96c9ff49d9378
#
_entry.id   96aeb7ede9c3b646a0a96c9ff49d9378
#
_cell.length_a   1.000
_cell.length_b   1.000
_cell.length_c   1.000
_cell.angle_alpha   90.00
_cell.angle_beta   90.00
_cell.angle_gamma   90.00
#
_symmetry.space_group_name_H-M   'P 1'
#
loop_
_entity.id
_entity.type
_entity.pdbx_description
1 polymer ?
#
loop_
_entity_poly.entity_id
_entity_poly.type
_entity_poly.pdbx_seq_one_letter_code
_entity_poly.pdbx_strand_id
1 'polypeptide(L)'
;MAAKFLSLACIGPKGSEGGGLGRPHYPSMPKYPNGRVVASDEEKNIEGAEARALFAVTGMSCSACAASIEKAIKRLPGIKEAVVDFLNNRALVTFYPIYVNEESIRETIEDAGFQATLVEDEMNEKSIRACRIQIKGMTCTSCSSTVESAFQAVPGVQKAQVALATEEAEVHYDPKIISYSKIMEAIEDTGFEAILISTGEDRSKIHLKIEGIRTDNSMRMVENSLRALPGVQDIDIDYELRKFSVSYKSDLTGPRTFIHIVECTGSGQFKAMIFPEGGGREAHRQEKIKRYYKSFLWSLVFTLPVFLTSMVFMYIPRLKHGLDTKVVNMLSVGEVLRWVLSTAVQFIIGRQFYIGSYKALRRGYANMDVLIALGTNAAYFYSVYSVFKAATSPNFKATDFFETSSMLISFILLGKYLEVLAKGKTSEAIAKLMDLAPDTAKLLTLDSEGNVMREEEVDNRLIQKNDVIKIIPGAKIASDGLVIWGQSYVNESMITGEARPVAKRKGDAVIGGTVNENGVLHIKATRVGSESALSKIVRLVESAQMAKAPVQKFADRISKFFVPLVIFISFSTWLAWFLAGKFDGYPKGWIPSSMDNFQLALQFGISVMVIACPCALVLATPTAVMVGTGVGASQGVLIKGGQALENAHKVNCIVFDKTGTLTIGKPVVVNTRLLKTMALREFYELVAAAEVNSEHPLAKAIVEHAKKFKEDEENPVWPEVQHFEAITGHGVKAIVMNKEIIVGNKSLMCHENIAIPLDAEETLAETEDWAQTGILVAIDRHLVGVLAISDPLKPAAGEVISILKSMKVRSIMVTGDNWGTANSISKEVGINTVIAEAKPEHKEEQVKELQASGYVVAMVGDGINDSPALVAADVGMAIGAGTDIAIEAADIVLMKSNLEDVITAIDLSRKTFSRIRMNYIWALGYNLLGIPIAAGALFPSTGFHLPPWIAGAAMAASSVSVVCCSLLLKNYNRPKSLDNLERK
;
A
#
# COMPACT_ATOMS: atom_id res chain seq x y z
N MET A 1 -43.92 -13.99 0.35
CA MET A 1 -43.81 -15.07 1.36
C MET A 1 -42.45 -14.94 1.99
N ALA A 2 -42.29 -14.59 3.07
CA ALA A 2 -42.82 -14.54 4.41
C ALA A 2 -41.67 -14.30 5.34
N ALA A 3 -41.75 -13.18 5.98
CA ALA A 3 -41.12 -12.94 7.27
C ALA A 3 -41.65 -13.98 8.27
N LYS A 4 -40.82 -14.29 9.28
CA LYS A 4 -41.16 -14.61 10.68
C LYS A 4 -40.17 -15.67 11.23
N PHE A 5 -39.44 -15.25 12.25
CA PHE A 5 -39.35 -15.82 13.58
C PHE A 5 -38.27 -15.00 14.29
N LEU A 6 -38.55 -13.94 15.02
CA LEU A 6 -39.22 -13.69 16.29
C LEU A 6 -38.66 -14.44 17.49
N SER A 7 -37.93 -13.69 18.32
CA SER A 7 -38.24 -13.43 19.72
C SER A 7 -38.51 -14.62 20.64
N LEU A 8 -37.71 -14.69 21.69
CA LEU A 8 -38.10 -15.10 23.07
C LEU A 8 -36.96 -14.60 23.98
N ALA A 9 -37.15 -13.63 24.80
CA ALA A 9 -38.02 -13.39 25.91
C ALA A 9 -37.22 -13.40 27.21
N CYS A 10 -37.22 -12.24 27.85
CA CYS A 10 -36.84 -11.98 29.22
C CYS A 10 -37.65 -12.80 30.20
N ILE A 11 -37.02 -13.35 31.21
CA ILE A 11 -37.67 -13.64 32.48
C ILE A 11 -36.73 -13.25 33.60
N GLY A 12 -37.09 -12.20 34.34
CA GLY A 12 -36.58 -11.94 35.67
C GLY A 12 -37.43 -12.64 36.72
N PRO A 13 -36.94 -12.80 37.91
CA PRO A 13 -37.85 -12.88 39.07
C PRO A 13 -37.71 -11.72 40.03
N LYS A 14 -38.87 -11.29 40.49
CA LYS A 14 -39.14 -10.33 41.56
C LYS A 14 -38.97 -10.96 42.96
N GLY A 15 -38.58 -10.09 43.91
CA GLY A 15 -39.16 -9.99 45.18
C GLY A 15 -38.35 -10.64 46.31
N SER A 16 -37.92 -9.96 47.36
CA SER A 16 -38.69 -9.30 48.42
C SER A 16 -37.73 -8.71 49.45
N GLU A 17 -38.04 -7.50 49.83
CA GLU A 17 -37.94 -6.85 51.14
C GLU A 17 -37.05 -7.38 52.28
N GLY A 18 -36.27 -6.45 52.84
CA GLY A 18 -36.08 -6.44 54.31
C GLY A 18 -34.72 -5.99 54.78
N GLY A 19 -34.57 -4.69 55.10
CA GLY A 19 -33.99 -4.26 56.41
C GLY A 19 -32.51 -4.28 56.59
N GLY A 20 -31.91 -3.12 56.79
CA GLY A 20 -30.76 -3.01 57.67
C GLY A 20 -29.54 -2.29 57.15
N LEU A 21 -29.44 -1.01 57.37
CA LEU A 21 -28.23 -0.21 57.30
C LEU A 21 -27.07 -0.85 58.06
N GLY A 22 -26.06 -1.37 57.32
CA GLY A 22 -24.78 -1.77 57.88
C GLY A 22 -23.67 -1.15 57.02
N ARG A 23 -22.92 -0.20 57.59
CA ARG A 23 -21.68 0.34 57.00
C ARG A 23 -20.70 -0.79 56.69
N PRO A 24 -20.04 -0.83 55.54
CA PRO A 24 -18.97 -1.81 55.32
C PRO A 24 -17.76 -1.45 56.19
N HIS A 25 -17.36 -2.41 57.05
CA HIS A 25 -16.08 -2.43 57.76
C HIS A 25 -14.94 -2.59 56.73
N TYR A 26 -14.07 -1.59 56.64
CA TYR A 26 -12.77 -1.75 56.05
C TYR A 26 -11.89 -2.57 56.97
N PRO A 27 -11.18 -3.60 56.51
CA PRO A 27 -10.16 -4.27 57.33
C PRO A 27 -9.00 -3.30 57.59
N SER A 28 -8.64 -3.19 58.86
CA SER A 28 -7.51 -2.38 59.31
C SER A 28 -6.20 -2.90 58.72
N MET A 29 -5.41 -2.00 58.16
CA MET A 29 -4.05 -2.28 57.68
C MET A 29 -3.19 -2.94 58.78
N PRO A 30 -2.36 -3.95 58.41
CA PRO A 30 -1.33 -4.47 59.30
C PRO A 30 -0.27 -3.39 59.59
N LYS A 31 0.05 -3.19 60.89
CA LYS A 31 1.15 -2.33 61.32
C LYS A 31 2.48 -3.00 60.98
N TYR A 32 3.26 -2.38 60.12
CA TYR A 32 4.65 -2.77 59.84
C TYR A 32 5.58 -2.26 60.92
N PRO A 33 6.65 -3.00 61.31
CA PRO A 33 7.63 -2.57 62.30
C PRO A 33 8.53 -1.46 61.72
N ASN A 34 8.76 -0.44 62.52
CA ASN A 34 9.70 0.65 62.23
C ASN A 34 11.14 0.15 62.09
N GLY A 35 11.62 0.04 60.87
CA GLY A 35 13.04 -0.07 60.56
C GLY A 35 13.57 1.27 60.07
N ARG A 36 14.55 1.86 60.74
CA ARG A 36 15.26 3.06 60.33
C ARG A 36 15.96 2.79 58.98
N VAL A 37 15.60 3.56 57.98
CA VAL A 37 16.39 3.65 56.73
C VAL A 37 17.50 4.67 56.93
N VAL A 38 18.71 4.20 56.87
CA VAL A 38 19.94 5.04 56.73
C VAL A 38 20.01 5.34 55.21
N ALA A 39 19.94 6.60 54.87
CA ALA A 39 20.25 7.06 53.55
C ALA A 39 21.76 6.94 53.27
N SER A 40 22.17 6.21 52.27
CA SER A 40 23.49 6.26 51.67
C SER A 40 23.35 6.51 50.20
N ASP A 41 23.74 7.69 49.78
CA ASP A 41 23.97 8.07 48.37
C ASP A 41 25.05 7.16 47.79
N GLU A 42 24.64 6.34 46.83
CA GLU A 42 25.52 5.78 45.79
C GLU A 42 24.65 5.41 44.60
N GLU A 43 24.48 6.33 43.67
CA GLU A 43 24.11 6.00 42.29
C GLU A 43 25.24 5.19 41.65
N LYS A 44 25.11 3.87 41.63
CA LYS A 44 25.93 2.99 40.80
C LYS A 44 25.17 2.69 39.50
N ASN A 45 25.79 3.02 38.38
CA ASN A 45 25.47 2.54 37.06
C ASN A 45 25.24 1.02 37.10
N ILE A 46 23.98 0.58 36.92
CA ILE A 46 23.59 -0.82 36.86
C ILE A 46 23.64 -1.25 35.40
N GLU A 47 24.76 -1.85 34.98
CA GLU A 47 24.86 -2.61 33.73
C GLU A 47 24.24 -4.00 33.92
N GLY A 48 22.99 -4.20 33.55
CA GLY A 48 22.31 -5.49 33.50
C GLY A 48 21.26 -5.51 32.39
N ALA A 49 21.09 -6.66 31.75
CA ALA A 49 20.03 -6.82 30.74
C ALA A 49 18.65 -6.60 31.38
N GLU A 50 17.85 -5.68 30.83
CA GLU A 50 16.48 -5.41 31.26
C GLU A 50 15.56 -6.53 30.75
N ALA A 51 14.66 -7.01 31.60
CA ALA A 51 13.57 -7.92 31.22
C ALA A 51 12.21 -7.23 31.40
N ARG A 52 11.23 -7.71 30.67
CA ARG A 52 9.85 -7.25 30.76
C ARG A 52 8.93 -8.43 30.97
N ALA A 53 7.96 -8.32 31.84
CA ALA A 53 6.95 -9.32 32.11
C ALA A 53 5.55 -8.69 32.04
N LEU A 54 4.60 -9.41 31.45
CA LEU A 54 3.21 -9.02 31.37
C LEU A 54 2.37 -9.96 32.23
N PHE A 55 1.60 -9.41 33.15
CA PHE A 55 0.71 -10.17 34.03
C PHE A 55 -0.75 -9.84 33.68
N ALA A 56 -1.60 -10.86 33.53
CA ALA A 56 -3.03 -10.68 33.57
C ALA A 56 -3.47 -10.62 35.04
N VAL A 57 -4.11 -9.53 35.44
CA VAL A 57 -4.49 -9.26 36.85
C VAL A 57 -6.01 -9.24 36.95
N THR A 58 -6.58 -10.17 37.68
CA THR A 58 -8.03 -10.24 37.90
C THR A 58 -8.43 -9.67 39.24
N GLY A 59 -9.62 -9.04 39.30
CA GLY A 59 -10.16 -8.43 40.53
C GLY A 59 -10.00 -6.90 40.59
N MET A 60 -9.42 -6.25 39.60
CA MET A 60 -9.39 -4.79 39.51
C MET A 60 -10.76 -4.25 39.09
N SER A 61 -11.26 -3.27 39.84
CA SER A 61 -12.56 -2.63 39.59
C SER A 61 -12.49 -1.13 39.33
N CYS A 62 -11.32 -0.51 39.54
CA CYS A 62 -11.13 0.93 39.36
C CYS A 62 -9.66 1.31 39.21
N SER A 63 -9.38 2.55 38.78
CA SER A 63 -8.03 3.11 38.70
C SER A 63 -7.25 3.15 40.01
N ALA A 64 -7.95 3.21 41.15
CA ALA A 64 -7.30 3.15 42.47
C ALA A 64 -6.71 1.75 42.74
N CYS A 65 -7.34 0.68 42.25
CA CYS A 65 -6.77 -0.68 42.33
C CYS A 65 -5.49 -0.78 41.50
N ALA A 66 -5.46 -0.24 40.28
CA ALA A 66 -4.28 -0.22 39.44
C ALA A 66 -3.11 0.55 40.11
N ALA A 67 -3.38 1.73 40.61
CA ALA A 67 -2.39 2.52 41.35
C ALA A 67 -1.86 1.82 42.62
N SER A 68 -2.69 1.02 43.29
CA SER A 68 -2.27 0.21 44.45
C SER A 68 -1.27 -0.88 44.05
N ILE A 69 -1.56 -1.58 42.95
CA ILE A 69 -0.69 -2.63 42.39
C ILE A 69 0.64 -2.02 41.89
N GLU A 70 0.59 -0.92 41.14
CA GLU A 70 1.80 -0.23 40.68
C GLU A 70 2.72 0.16 41.87
N LYS A 71 2.10 0.71 42.90
CA LYS A 71 2.82 1.11 44.12
C LYS A 71 3.39 -0.09 44.87
N ALA A 72 2.73 -1.22 44.86
CA ALA A 72 3.24 -2.45 45.46
C ALA A 72 4.45 -2.98 44.68
N ILE A 73 4.35 -3.07 43.37
CA ILE A 73 5.40 -3.55 42.49
C ILE A 73 6.63 -2.63 42.53
N LYS A 74 6.45 -1.32 42.47
CA LYS A 74 7.55 -0.33 42.52
C LYS A 74 8.34 -0.33 43.82
N ARG A 75 7.89 -1.05 44.85
CA ARG A 75 8.63 -1.24 46.10
C ARG A 75 9.65 -2.39 46.09
N LEU A 76 9.53 -3.26 45.12
CA LEU A 76 10.49 -4.35 44.93
C LEU A 76 11.83 -3.77 44.42
N PRO A 77 12.97 -4.24 44.97
CA PRO A 77 14.29 -3.84 44.46
C PRO A 77 14.47 -4.39 43.01
N GLY A 78 14.95 -3.55 42.12
CA GLY A 78 15.20 -3.95 40.73
C GLY A 78 14.04 -3.74 39.74
N ILE A 79 12.94 -3.12 40.15
CA ILE A 79 11.89 -2.67 39.23
C ILE A 79 12.28 -1.31 38.66
N LYS A 80 12.36 -1.24 37.34
CA LYS A 80 12.57 0.00 36.59
C LYS A 80 11.26 0.75 36.35
N GLU A 81 10.26 0.04 35.86
CA GLU A 81 8.97 0.60 35.54
C GLU A 81 7.85 -0.43 35.74
N ALA A 82 6.71 0.02 36.23
CA ALA A 82 5.49 -0.79 36.31
C ALA A 82 4.31 0.07 35.91
N VAL A 83 3.56 -0.41 34.92
CA VAL A 83 2.34 0.22 34.35
C VAL A 83 1.20 -0.79 34.46
N VAL A 84 0.12 -0.41 35.15
CA VAL A 84 -1.04 -1.27 35.34
C VAL A 84 -2.26 -0.68 34.65
N ASP A 85 -2.76 -1.42 33.68
CA ASP A 85 -3.95 -1.06 32.91
C ASP A 85 -5.18 -1.81 33.46
N PHE A 86 -6.05 -1.07 34.15
CA PHE A 86 -7.25 -1.64 34.75
C PHE A 86 -8.37 -1.94 33.73
N LEU A 87 -8.34 -1.28 32.54
CA LEU A 87 -9.32 -1.51 31.47
C LEU A 87 -9.11 -2.87 30.81
N ASN A 88 -7.84 -3.21 30.60
CA ASN A 88 -7.44 -4.47 29.97
C ASN A 88 -7.08 -5.55 31.02
N ASN A 89 -7.18 -5.25 32.32
CA ASN A 89 -6.80 -6.15 33.40
C ASN A 89 -5.36 -6.67 33.28
N ARG A 90 -4.39 -5.79 32.96
CA ARG A 90 -2.99 -6.16 32.71
C ARG A 90 -2.01 -5.28 33.49
N ALA A 91 -0.88 -5.87 33.87
CA ALA A 91 0.25 -5.17 34.48
C ALA A 91 1.53 -5.46 33.68
N LEU A 92 2.13 -4.44 33.08
CA LEU A 92 3.42 -4.51 32.39
C LEU A 92 4.51 -4.04 33.32
N VAL A 93 5.51 -4.88 33.57
CA VAL A 93 6.61 -4.60 34.51
C VAL A 93 7.96 -4.74 33.79
N THR A 94 8.78 -3.68 33.84
CA THR A 94 10.17 -3.69 33.37
C THR A 94 11.08 -3.81 34.60
N PHE A 95 11.95 -4.82 34.65
CA PHE A 95 12.74 -5.14 35.80
C PHE A 95 14.13 -5.69 35.45
N TYR A 96 15.03 -5.74 36.41
CA TYR A 96 16.35 -6.35 36.27
C TYR A 96 16.32 -7.76 36.85
N PRO A 97 16.48 -8.85 36.05
CA PRO A 97 16.39 -10.24 36.51
C PRO A 97 17.41 -10.64 37.58
N ILE A 98 18.46 -9.86 37.76
CA ILE A 98 19.48 -10.05 38.80
C ILE A 98 18.92 -9.76 40.20
N TYR A 99 17.92 -8.88 40.32
CA TYR A 99 17.39 -8.44 41.62
C TYR A 99 16.00 -9.00 41.92
N VAL A 100 15.17 -9.27 40.91
CA VAL A 100 13.79 -9.74 41.07
C VAL A 100 13.44 -10.70 39.95
N ASN A 101 12.70 -11.74 40.24
CA ASN A 101 12.18 -12.68 39.25
C ASN A 101 10.66 -12.46 39.03
N GLU A 102 10.12 -13.04 37.99
CA GLU A 102 8.70 -12.92 37.60
C GLU A 102 7.77 -13.46 38.70
N GLU A 103 8.18 -14.52 39.38
CA GLU A 103 7.41 -15.15 40.47
C GLU A 103 7.26 -14.19 41.65
N SER A 104 8.32 -13.49 42.07
CA SER A 104 8.27 -12.48 43.14
C SER A 104 7.38 -11.29 42.78
N ILE A 105 7.32 -10.90 41.48
CA ILE A 105 6.41 -9.85 41.02
C ILE A 105 4.96 -10.36 41.13
N ARG A 106 4.70 -11.60 40.70
CA ARG A 106 3.40 -12.25 40.78
C ARG A 106 2.91 -12.30 42.24
N GLU A 107 3.74 -12.82 43.14
CA GLU A 107 3.42 -12.90 44.58
C GLU A 107 3.11 -11.50 45.18
N THR A 108 3.84 -10.48 44.79
CA THR A 108 3.57 -9.10 45.24
C THR A 108 2.22 -8.57 44.78
N ILE A 109 1.77 -8.94 43.60
CA ILE A 109 0.42 -8.59 43.12
C ILE A 109 -0.63 -9.37 43.87
N GLU A 110 -0.38 -10.65 44.18
CA GLU A 110 -1.27 -11.51 44.94
C GLU A 110 -1.37 -11.05 46.43
N ASP A 111 -0.28 -10.64 47.02
CA ASP A 111 -0.23 -10.03 48.37
C ASP A 111 -0.98 -8.69 48.43
N ALA A 112 -1.05 -7.97 47.32
CA ALA A 112 -1.86 -6.76 47.20
C ALA A 112 -3.39 -7.06 47.09
N GLY A 113 -3.78 -8.34 47.10
CA GLY A 113 -5.17 -8.80 47.13
C GLY A 113 -5.78 -9.06 45.74
N PHE A 114 -4.97 -9.21 44.69
CA PHE A 114 -5.38 -9.46 43.33
C PHE A 114 -4.81 -10.78 42.84
N GLN A 115 -5.48 -11.46 41.92
CA GLN A 115 -4.93 -12.67 41.30
C GLN A 115 -4.11 -12.27 40.05
N ALA A 116 -2.87 -12.75 39.95
CA ALA A 116 -1.98 -12.48 38.85
C ALA A 116 -1.53 -13.77 38.15
N THR A 117 -1.63 -13.81 36.85
CA THR A 117 -1.09 -14.89 36.01
C THR A 117 -0.12 -14.30 35.01
N LEU A 118 1.07 -14.89 34.93
CA LEU A 118 2.06 -14.49 33.94
C LEU A 118 1.53 -14.85 32.55
N VAL A 119 1.51 -13.88 31.64
CA VAL A 119 1.10 -14.07 30.25
C VAL A 119 2.35 -14.35 29.44
N GLU A 120 2.73 -15.63 29.34
CA GLU A 120 3.96 -16.03 28.65
C GLU A 120 3.93 -15.80 27.14
N ASP A 121 2.74 -15.63 26.53
CA ASP A 121 2.55 -15.67 25.06
C ASP A 121 2.29 -14.31 24.36
N GLU A 122 2.15 -13.18 25.06
CA GLU A 122 1.85 -11.90 24.41
C GLU A 122 3.02 -10.91 24.34
N MET A 123 4.15 -11.17 25.00
CA MET A 123 5.36 -10.35 24.88
C MET A 123 6.20 -10.69 23.63
N ASN A 124 5.96 -11.82 23.03
CA ASN A 124 6.35 -12.06 21.66
C ASN A 124 5.20 -11.53 20.81
N GLU A 125 5.35 -10.33 20.23
CA GLU A 125 4.54 -9.87 19.10
C GLU A 125 4.13 -11.07 18.29
N LYS A 126 2.83 -11.22 17.98
CA LYS A 126 2.40 -12.08 16.90
C LYS A 126 3.19 -11.65 15.69
N SER A 127 4.34 -12.26 15.48
CA SER A 127 5.22 -11.97 14.36
C SER A 127 4.59 -12.54 13.11
N ILE A 128 3.41 -12.00 12.75
CA ILE A 128 2.79 -12.28 11.46
C ILE A 128 3.78 -11.77 10.43
N ARG A 129 4.38 -12.71 9.71
CA ARG A 129 5.28 -12.37 8.62
C ARG A 129 4.50 -12.33 7.31
N ALA A 130 4.85 -11.39 6.45
CA ALA A 130 4.34 -11.33 5.10
C ALA A 130 5.42 -11.81 4.13
N CYS A 131 5.17 -12.84 3.33
CA CYS A 131 6.06 -13.20 2.24
C CYS A 131 5.45 -12.83 0.89
N ARG A 132 6.28 -12.44 -0.07
CA ARG A 132 5.90 -12.20 -1.46
C ARG A 132 6.49 -13.29 -2.34
N ILE A 133 5.63 -13.86 -3.17
CA ILE A 133 5.96 -15.00 -4.02
C ILE A 133 5.51 -14.68 -5.45
N GLN A 134 6.38 -14.82 -6.43
CA GLN A 134 6.01 -14.76 -7.83
C GLN A 134 5.45 -16.13 -8.25
N ILE A 135 4.31 -16.12 -8.93
CA ILE A 135 3.62 -17.33 -9.33
C ILE A 135 3.54 -17.38 -10.85
N LYS A 136 4.38 -18.21 -11.47
CA LYS A 136 4.39 -18.33 -12.91
C LYS A 136 3.27 -19.24 -13.42
N GLY A 137 2.68 -18.83 -14.54
CA GLY A 137 1.69 -19.65 -15.27
C GLY A 137 0.24 -19.37 -14.92
N MET A 138 -0.06 -18.30 -14.15
CA MET A 138 -1.42 -17.84 -13.97
C MET A 138 -1.91 -17.13 -15.23
N THR A 139 -3.03 -17.56 -15.79
CA THR A 139 -3.61 -16.99 -17.03
C THR A 139 -4.98 -16.37 -16.83
N CYS A 140 -5.64 -16.66 -15.71
CA CYS A 140 -7.02 -16.24 -15.45
C CYS A 140 -7.29 -16.08 -13.96
N THR A 141 -8.42 -15.43 -13.62
CA THR A 141 -8.86 -15.20 -12.25
C THR A 141 -9.17 -16.50 -11.49
N SER A 142 -9.63 -17.55 -12.18
CA SER A 142 -9.79 -18.86 -11.57
C SER A 142 -8.46 -19.42 -11.07
N CYS A 143 -7.34 -19.14 -11.78
CA CYS A 143 -6.01 -19.54 -11.35
C CYS A 143 -5.64 -18.83 -10.03
N SER A 144 -5.82 -17.51 -9.97
CA SER A 144 -5.51 -16.74 -8.75
C SER A 144 -6.40 -17.15 -7.57
N SER A 145 -7.69 -17.43 -7.81
CA SER A 145 -8.61 -17.91 -6.76
C SER A 145 -8.24 -19.30 -6.26
N THR A 146 -7.73 -20.18 -7.16
CA THR A 146 -7.26 -21.52 -6.76
C THR A 146 -6.06 -21.43 -5.83
N VAL A 147 -5.10 -20.57 -6.16
CA VAL A 147 -3.92 -20.34 -5.33
C VAL A 147 -4.32 -19.69 -3.99
N GLU A 148 -5.23 -18.70 -4.00
CA GLU A 148 -5.76 -18.11 -2.76
C GLU A 148 -6.44 -19.16 -1.86
N SER A 149 -7.23 -20.05 -2.46
CA SER A 149 -7.89 -21.13 -1.71
C SER A 149 -6.88 -22.15 -1.17
N ALA A 150 -5.80 -22.44 -1.91
CA ALA A 150 -4.73 -23.32 -1.44
C ALA A 150 -4.03 -22.71 -0.22
N PHE A 151 -3.73 -21.41 -0.24
CA PHE A 151 -3.16 -20.72 0.92
C PHE A 151 -4.08 -20.74 2.15
N GLN A 152 -5.38 -20.51 1.95
CA GLN A 152 -6.36 -20.53 3.04
C GLN A 152 -6.52 -21.92 3.68
N ALA A 153 -6.21 -22.98 2.94
CA ALA A 153 -6.24 -24.35 3.45
C ALA A 153 -4.99 -24.70 4.29
N VAL A 154 -3.95 -23.87 4.25
CA VAL A 154 -2.68 -24.12 4.95
C VAL A 154 -2.78 -23.58 6.38
N PRO A 155 -2.61 -24.43 7.43
CA PRO A 155 -2.61 -23.98 8.81
C PRO A 155 -1.50 -22.96 9.07
N GLY A 156 -1.81 -21.84 9.73
CA GLY A 156 -0.85 -20.78 10.03
C GLY A 156 -0.84 -19.62 9.04
N VAL A 157 -1.53 -19.72 7.89
CA VAL A 157 -1.76 -18.59 6.98
C VAL A 157 -2.98 -17.81 7.45
N GLN A 158 -2.79 -16.54 7.74
CA GLN A 158 -3.87 -15.64 8.20
C GLN A 158 -4.55 -14.90 7.04
N LYS A 159 -3.75 -14.42 6.09
CA LYS A 159 -4.24 -13.67 4.94
C LYS A 159 -3.38 -13.97 3.73
N ALA A 160 -4.00 -14.21 2.60
CA ALA A 160 -3.30 -14.35 1.33
C ALA A 160 -4.02 -13.55 0.24
N GLN A 161 -3.25 -12.84 -0.57
CA GLN A 161 -3.74 -12.05 -1.69
C GLN A 161 -2.93 -12.41 -2.92
N VAL A 162 -3.60 -12.76 -4.00
CA VAL A 162 -2.95 -13.13 -5.27
C VAL A 162 -3.38 -12.17 -6.37
N ALA A 163 -2.43 -11.45 -6.93
CA ALA A 163 -2.66 -10.52 -8.03
C ALA A 163 -2.32 -11.17 -9.37
N LEU A 164 -3.34 -11.40 -10.19
CA LEU A 164 -3.17 -11.93 -11.54
C LEU A 164 -2.39 -10.97 -12.46
N ALA A 165 -2.51 -9.65 -12.24
CA ALA A 165 -1.89 -8.64 -13.10
C ALA A 165 -0.36 -8.60 -12.95
N THR A 166 0.14 -8.75 -11.73
CA THR A 166 1.57 -8.78 -11.40
C THR A 166 2.14 -10.21 -11.37
N GLU A 167 1.25 -11.23 -11.36
CA GLU A 167 1.61 -12.64 -11.15
C GLU A 167 2.31 -12.89 -9.80
N GLU A 168 1.93 -12.13 -8.78
CA GLU A 168 2.49 -12.21 -7.43
C GLU A 168 1.43 -12.55 -6.39
N ALA A 169 1.87 -13.15 -5.30
CA ALA A 169 1.08 -13.36 -4.10
C ALA A 169 1.76 -12.71 -2.89
N GLU A 170 0.97 -12.13 -2.03
CA GLU A 170 1.38 -11.69 -0.70
C GLU A 170 0.64 -12.54 0.33
N VAL A 171 1.41 -13.21 1.19
CA VAL A 171 0.89 -14.17 2.17
C VAL A 171 1.35 -13.76 3.56
N HIS A 172 0.40 -13.46 4.43
CA HIS A 172 0.63 -13.19 5.85
C HIS A 172 0.48 -14.49 6.63
N TYR A 173 1.53 -14.94 7.29
CA TYR A 173 1.60 -16.22 7.97
C TYR A 173 2.31 -16.13 9.32
N ASP A 174 2.03 -17.09 10.20
CA ASP A 174 2.71 -17.23 11.46
C ASP A 174 3.96 -18.14 11.28
N PRO A 175 5.18 -17.60 11.42
CA PRO A 175 6.41 -18.36 11.21
C PRO A 175 6.65 -19.46 12.25
N LYS A 176 5.95 -19.42 13.39
CA LYS A 176 6.01 -20.48 14.41
C LYS A 176 5.22 -21.72 13.97
N ILE A 177 4.18 -21.54 13.15
CA ILE A 177 3.30 -22.64 12.70
C ILE A 177 3.77 -23.17 11.34
N ILE A 178 4.19 -22.26 10.43
CA ILE A 178 4.54 -22.66 9.07
C ILE A 178 5.73 -21.85 8.54
N SER A 179 6.59 -22.52 7.75
CA SER A 179 7.68 -21.89 7.00
C SER A 179 7.22 -21.46 5.60
N TYR A 180 7.88 -20.44 5.04
CA TYR A 180 7.63 -20.00 3.65
C TYR A 180 7.85 -21.12 2.62
N SER A 181 8.73 -22.10 2.90
CA SER A 181 8.95 -23.26 2.02
C SER A 181 7.70 -24.11 1.85
N LYS A 182 6.94 -24.35 2.93
CA LYS A 182 5.66 -25.06 2.85
C LYS A 182 4.58 -24.26 2.13
N ILE A 183 4.64 -22.93 2.20
CA ILE A 183 3.76 -22.04 1.46
C ILE A 183 4.06 -22.15 -0.05
N MET A 184 5.35 -22.21 -0.42
CA MET A 184 5.77 -22.42 -1.81
C MET A 184 5.35 -23.82 -2.32
N GLU A 185 5.55 -24.87 -1.53
CA GLU A 185 5.10 -26.23 -1.84
C GLU A 185 3.58 -26.27 -2.11
N ALA A 186 2.78 -25.59 -1.28
CA ALA A 186 1.33 -25.49 -1.49
C ALA A 186 0.95 -24.83 -2.83
N ILE A 187 1.77 -23.90 -3.36
CA ILE A 187 1.58 -23.34 -4.71
C ILE A 187 1.96 -24.39 -5.77
N GLU A 188 3.09 -25.05 -5.60
CA GLU A 188 3.60 -26.05 -6.53
C GLU A 188 2.65 -27.25 -6.64
N ASP A 189 2.03 -27.67 -5.55
CA ASP A 189 0.97 -28.68 -5.50
C ASP A 189 -0.25 -28.26 -6.33
N THR A 190 -0.54 -26.97 -6.43
CA THR A 190 -1.55 -26.46 -7.36
C THR A 190 -1.06 -26.44 -8.81
N GLY A 191 0.21 -26.82 -9.08
CA GLY A 191 0.83 -26.94 -10.41
C GLY A 191 1.26 -25.63 -11.03
N PHE A 192 1.50 -24.61 -10.21
CA PHE A 192 2.17 -23.37 -10.62
C PHE A 192 3.60 -23.37 -10.10
N GLU A 193 4.49 -22.68 -10.79
CA GLU A 193 5.86 -22.49 -10.34
C GLU A 193 5.91 -21.30 -9.38
N ALA A 194 6.44 -21.52 -8.17
CA ALA A 194 6.59 -20.50 -7.14
C ALA A 194 8.04 -20.01 -7.05
N ILE A 195 8.23 -18.70 -7.02
CA ILE A 195 9.54 -18.07 -6.82
C ILE A 195 9.40 -17.07 -5.68
N LEU A 196 10.17 -17.25 -4.61
CA LEU A 196 10.17 -16.34 -3.49
C LEU A 196 10.79 -14.98 -3.91
N ILE A 197 10.05 -13.88 -3.70
CA ILE A 197 10.54 -12.52 -3.96
C ILE A 197 11.10 -11.92 -2.66
N SER A 198 10.32 -11.99 -1.56
CA SER A 198 10.73 -11.47 -0.25
C SER A 198 10.04 -12.21 0.89
N THR A 199 10.69 -12.26 2.05
CA THR A 199 10.14 -12.88 3.27
C THR A 199 9.43 -11.90 4.18
N GLY A 200 9.33 -10.62 3.80
CA GLY A 200 8.57 -9.59 4.54
C GLY A 200 9.16 -9.17 5.88
N GLU A 201 10.40 -9.49 6.17
CA GLU A 201 11.11 -8.89 7.29
C GLU A 201 11.46 -7.43 6.93
N ASP A 202 11.01 -6.48 7.73
CA ASP A 202 11.31 -5.03 7.60
C ASP A 202 12.77 -4.70 7.99
N ARG A 203 13.66 -5.66 7.90
CA ARG A 203 15.07 -5.53 8.22
C ARG A 203 15.84 -5.37 6.93
N SER A 204 16.87 -4.55 6.95
CA SER A 204 17.78 -4.41 5.82
C SER A 204 18.31 -5.79 5.43
N LYS A 205 17.92 -6.27 4.24
CA LYS A 205 18.35 -7.56 3.70
C LYS A 205 19.09 -7.32 2.41
N ILE A 206 20.28 -7.88 2.29
CA ILE A 206 21.06 -7.80 1.07
C ILE A 206 21.37 -9.19 0.55
N HIS A 207 21.40 -9.32 -0.77
CA HIS A 207 21.77 -10.53 -1.45
C HIS A 207 23.15 -10.35 -2.10
N LEU A 208 24.08 -11.22 -1.69
CA LEU A 208 25.43 -11.25 -2.22
C LEU A 208 25.63 -12.50 -3.08
N LYS A 209 26.26 -12.30 -4.24
CA LYS A 209 26.80 -13.38 -5.05
C LYS A 209 28.30 -13.44 -4.80
N ILE A 210 28.80 -14.61 -4.41
CA ILE A 210 30.22 -14.79 -4.11
C ILE A 210 30.84 -15.70 -5.16
N GLU A 211 31.79 -15.16 -5.88
CA GLU A 211 32.61 -15.91 -6.86
C GLU A 211 33.89 -16.41 -6.21
N GLY A 212 34.41 -17.54 -6.68
CA GLY A 212 35.63 -18.17 -6.13
C GLY A 212 35.36 -19.31 -5.14
N ILE A 213 34.18 -19.44 -4.60
CA ILE A 213 33.82 -20.54 -3.69
C ILE A 213 33.62 -21.84 -4.49
N ARG A 214 34.40 -22.88 -4.12
CA ARG A 214 34.35 -24.21 -4.78
C ARG A 214 33.92 -25.35 -3.87
N THR A 215 33.97 -25.18 -2.56
CA THR A 215 33.67 -26.22 -1.55
C THR A 215 32.72 -25.74 -0.48
N ASP A 216 31.95 -26.66 0.10
CA ASP A 216 31.00 -26.36 1.20
C ASP A 216 31.71 -25.81 2.44
N ASN A 217 32.96 -26.22 2.69
CA ASN A 217 33.76 -25.68 3.78
C ASN A 217 34.07 -24.19 3.59
N SER A 218 34.30 -23.75 2.34
CA SER A 218 34.49 -22.34 2.03
C SER A 218 33.22 -21.52 2.24
N MET A 219 32.04 -22.08 1.94
CA MET A 219 30.75 -21.43 2.22
C MET A 219 30.50 -21.24 3.71
N ARG A 220 30.75 -22.27 4.51
CA ARG A 220 30.65 -22.20 5.98
C ARG A 220 31.66 -21.22 6.60
N MET A 221 32.86 -21.12 6.03
CA MET A 221 33.84 -20.11 6.46
C MET A 221 33.32 -18.68 6.27
N VAL A 222 32.77 -18.40 5.11
CA VAL A 222 32.17 -17.08 4.80
C VAL A 222 30.94 -16.83 5.69
N GLU A 223 30.08 -17.81 5.87
CA GLU A 223 28.91 -17.71 6.77
C GLU A 223 29.34 -17.34 8.19
N ASN A 224 30.30 -18.05 8.75
CA ASN A 224 30.78 -17.79 10.11
C ASN A 224 31.42 -16.39 10.23
N SER A 225 32.17 -15.95 9.22
CA SER A 225 32.77 -14.61 9.19
C SER A 225 31.73 -13.51 9.14
N LEU A 226 30.64 -13.69 8.36
CA LEU A 226 29.54 -12.75 8.30
C LEU A 226 28.69 -12.76 9.59
N ARG A 227 28.45 -13.94 10.20
CA ARG A 227 27.74 -14.05 11.48
C ARG A 227 28.48 -13.41 12.66
N ALA A 228 29.80 -13.35 12.59
CA ALA A 228 30.61 -12.71 13.63
C ALA A 228 30.51 -11.19 13.66
N LEU A 229 29.90 -10.58 12.64
CA LEU A 229 29.75 -9.12 12.55
C LEU A 229 28.65 -8.61 13.49
N PRO A 230 28.89 -7.50 14.22
CA PRO A 230 27.87 -6.86 15.01
C PRO A 230 26.76 -6.34 14.09
N GLY A 231 25.51 -6.68 14.43
CA GLY A 231 24.34 -6.23 13.67
C GLY A 231 23.84 -7.20 12.60
N VAL A 232 24.56 -8.28 12.27
CA VAL A 232 24.05 -9.36 11.44
C VAL A 232 23.08 -10.19 12.25
N GLN A 233 21.88 -10.43 11.73
CA GLN A 233 20.79 -11.09 12.41
C GLN A 233 20.55 -12.51 11.91
N ASP A 234 20.54 -12.67 10.59
CA ASP A 234 20.31 -13.95 9.95
C ASP A 234 21.02 -14.04 8.61
N ILE A 235 21.44 -15.26 8.24
CA ILE A 235 22.07 -15.55 6.95
C ILE A 235 21.41 -16.79 6.37
N ASP A 236 20.84 -16.65 5.19
CA ASP A 236 20.24 -17.71 4.40
C ASP A 236 21.08 -17.95 3.15
N ILE A 237 21.44 -19.19 2.87
CA ILE A 237 22.36 -19.57 1.80
C ILE A 237 21.66 -20.48 0.79
N ASP A 238 21.56 -20.01 -0.44
CA ASP A 238 21.19 -20.85 -1.57
C ASP A 238 22.44 -21.45 -2.22
N TYR A 239 22.62 -22.75 -2.02
CA TYR A 239 23.78 -23.48 -2.47
C TYR A 239 23.83 -23.63 -4.00
N GLU A 240 22.67 -23.69 -4.69
CA GLU A 240 22.63 -23.83 -6.15
C GLU A 240 23.00 -22.52 -6.85
N LEU A 241 22.46 -21.40 -6.39
CA LEU A 241 22.72 -20.07 -6.96
C LEU A 241 23.94 -19.38 -6.36
N ARG A 242 24.58 -19.94 -5.35
CA ARG A 242 25.68 -19.33 -4.58
C ARG A 242 25.32 -17.94 -4.08
N LYS A 243 24.07 -17.82 -3.60
CA LYS A 243 23.48 -16.57 -3.15
C LYS A 243 23.46 -16.58 -1.62
N PHE A 244 24.09 -15.58 -1.02
CA PHE A 244 24.05 -15.31 0.41
C PHE A 244 23.06 -14.19 0.67
N SER A 245 22.05 -14.44 1.47
CA SER A 245 21.05 -13.47 1.87
C SER A 245 21.31 -13.08 3.33
N VAL A 246 21.85 -11.88 3.54
CA VAL A 246 22.24 -11.37 4.87
C VAL A 246 21.21 -10.38 5.37
N SER A 247 20.58 -10.66 6.50
CA SER A 247 19.68 -9.76 7.22
C SER A 247 20.46 -9.04 8.32
N TYR A 248 20.40 -7.71 8.36
CA TYR A 248 21.25 -6.91 9.25
C TYR A 248 20.54 -5.63 9.76
N LYS A 249 21.10 -5.02 10.80
CA LYS A 249 20.72 -3.70 11.29
C LYS A 249 21.57 -2.64 10.61
N SER A 250 20.93 -1.74 9.84
CA SER A 250 21.60 -0.67 9.07
C SER A 250 22.39 0.32 9.94
N ASP A 251 22.06 0.42 11.24
CA ASP A 251 22.75 1.29 12.20
C ASP A 251 24.14 0.77 12.60
N LEU A 252 24.37 -0.55 12.52
CA LEU A 252 25.58 -1.20 13.03
C LEU A 252 26.52 -1.69 11.93
N THR A 253 26.00 -2.09 10.78
CA THR A 253 26.79 -2.66 9.68
C THR A 253 26.10 -2.44 8.32
N GLY A 254 26.82 -2.74 7.23
CA GLY A 254 26.27 -2.53 5.91
C GLY A 254 26.96 -3.28 4.78
N PRO A 255 26.47 -3.11 3.53
CA PRO A 255 26.90 -3.87 2.37
C PRO A 255 28.40 -3.86 2.08
N ARG A 256 29.06 -2.69 2.22
CA ARG A 256 30.52 -2.57 1.98
C ARG A 256 31.32 -3.38 2.98
N THR A 257 30.88 -3.40 4.24
CA THR A 257 31.52 -4.18 5.30
C THR A 257 31.43 -5.68 4.98
N PHE A 258 30.29 -6.15 4.47
CA PHE A 258 30.13 -7.56 4.10
C PHE A 258 31.05 -7.95 2.95
N ILE A 259 31.11 -7.13 1.89
CA ILE A 259 32.00 -7.37 0.73
C ILE A 259 33.46 -7.44 1.21
N HIS A 260 33.88 -6.45 1.99
CA HIS A 260 35.26 -6.38 2.50
C HIS A 260 35.63 -7.62 3.33
N ILE A 261 34.76 -8.07 4.23
CA ILE A 261 35.00 -9.25 5.07
C ILE A 261 35.06 -10.54 4.24
N VAL A 262 34.14 -10.71 3.29
CA VAL A 262 34.18 -11.86 2.39
C VAL A 262 35.49 -11.93 1.61
N GLU A 263 35.94 -10.80 1.08
CA GLU A 263 37.20 -10.71 0.34
C GLU A 263 38.44 -10.96 1.24
N CYS A 264 38.38 -10.43 2.49
CA CYS A 264 39.45 -10.70 3.47
C CYS A 264 39.47 -12.18 3.91
N THR A 265 38.32 -12.81 4.13
CA THR A 265 38.20 -14.21 4.54
C THR A 265 38.78 -15.15 3.48
N GLY A 266 38.59 -14.79 2.20
CA GLY A 266 39.16 -15.57 1.08
C GLY A 266 40.60 -15.26 0.73
N SER A 267 41.31 -14.40 1.48
CA SER A 267 42.67 -13.94 1.12
C SER A 267 42.76 -13.45 -0.33
N GLY A 268 41.70 -12.77 -0.81
CA GLY A 268 41.63 -12.25 -2.18
C GLY A 268 41.16 -13.25 -3.25
N GLN A 269 40.87 -14.52 -2.88
CA GLN A 269 40.35 -15.51 -3.82
C GLN A 269 38.82 -15.43 -3.97
N PHE A 270 38.11 -14.85 -2.98
CA PHE A 270 36.68 -14.63 -3.02
C PHE A 270 36.40 -13.22 -3.48
N LYS A 271 35.45 -13.07 -4.41
CA LYS A 271 34.94 -11.79 -4.86
C LYS A 271 33.44 -11.75 -4.58
N ALA A 272 33.05 -10.83 -3.71
CA ALA A 272 31.65 -10.60 -3.40
C ALA A 272 31.09 -9.48 -4.26
N MET A 273 29.91 -9.71 -4.81
CA MET A 273 29.14 -8.72 -5.58
C MET A 273 27.70 -8.72 -5.09
N ILE A 274 27.05 -7.57 -5.16
CA ILE A 274 25.61 -7.52 -4.90
C ILE A 274 24.90 -8.33 -5.97
N PHE A 275 24.02 -9.24 -5.54
CA PHE A 275 23.18 -10.00 -6.46
C PHE A 275 22.27 -9.01 -7.21
N PRO A 276 22.18 -9.04 -8.53
CA PRO A 276 21.38 -8.11 -9.30
C PRO A 276 19.88 -8.30 -8.97
N GLU A 277 19.38 -7.50 -8.05
CA GLU A 277 17.95 -7.39 -7.76
C GLU A 277 17.34 -6.34 -8.68
N GLY A 278 16.27 -6.67 -9.37
CA GLY A 278 15.51 -5.72 -10.18
C GLY A 278 15.51 -5.93 -11.68
N GLY A 279 16.51 -6.57 -12.27
CA GLY A 279 16.49 -6.96 -13.69
C GLY A 279 15.47 -8.07 -14.00
N GLY A 280 15.07 -8.85 -13.01
CA GLY A 280 14.21 -10.04 -13.17
C GLY A 280 12.79 -9.72 -13.61
N ARG A 281 12.14 -8.72 -13.05
CA ARG A 281 10.73 -8.40 -13.37
C ARG A 281 10.58 -7.81 -14.77
N GLU A 282 11.38 -6.80 -15.09
CA GLU A 282 11.36 -6.15 -16.40
C GLU A 282 11.84 -7.11 -17.50
N ALA A 283 12.94 -7.85 -17.26
CA ALA A 283 13.45 -8.87 -18.16
C ALA A 283 12.42 -9.99 -18.38
N HIS A 284 11.79 -10.50 -17.34
CA HIS A 284 10.73 -11.52 -17.44
C HIS A 284 9.52 -11.01 -18.22
N ARG A 285 9.08 -9.78 -17.98
CA ARG A 285 7.99 -9.14 -18.71
C ARG A 285 8.33 -8.96 -20.19
N GLN A 286 9.52 -8.48 -20.50
CA GLN A 286 9.98 -8.34 -21.89
C GLN A 286 10.13 -9.69 -22.56
N GLU A 287 10.62 -10.71 -21.87
CA GLU A 287 10.67 -12.09 -22.39
C GLU A 287 9.25 -12.61 -22.69
N LYS A 288 8.28 -12.35 -21.83
CA LYS A 288 6.89 -12.73 -22.03
C LYS A 288 6.26 -12.03 -23.24
N ILE A 289 6.51 -10.72 -23.41
CA ILE A 289 6.11 -9.96 -24.60
C ILE A 289 6.72 -10.58 -25.85
N LYS A 290 8.04 -10.83 -25.85
CA LYS A 290 8.77 -11.47 -26.96
C LYS A 290 8.22 -12.86 -27.27
N ARG A 291 7.88 -13.66 -26.25
CA ARG A 291 7.33 -15.00 -26.40
C ARG A 291 5.96 -14.97 -27.10
N TYR A 292 5.02 -14.14 -26.65
CA TYR A 292 3.71 -14.03 -27.30
C TYR A 292 3.82 -13.42 -28.71
N TYR A 293 4.70 -12.46 -28.93
CA TYR A 293 4.99 -11.89 -30.26
C TYR A 293 5.53 -12.97 -31.21
N LYS A 294 6.51 -13.76 -30.81
CA LYS A 294 7.02 -14.89 -31.60
C LYS A 294 5.92 -15.91 -31.89
N SER A 295 5.14 -16.30 -30.89
CA SER A 295 4.05 -17.25 -31.09
C SER A 295 3.00 -16.71 -32.05
N PHE A 296 2.66 -15.44 -31.98
CA PHE A 296 1.75 -14.80 -32.94
C PHE A 296 2.35 -14.78 -34.35
N LEU A 297 3.62 -14.35 -34.52
CA LEU A 297 4.28 -14.34 -35.84
C LEU A 297 4.32 -15.75 -36.47
N TRP A 298 4.71 -16.76 -35.71
CA TRP A 298 4.70 -18.13 -36.20
C TRP A 298 3.29 -18.59 -36.55
N SER A 299 2.27 -18.25 -35.77
CA SER A 299 0.90 -18.57 -36.10
C SER A 299 0.48 -17.92 -37.45
N LEU A 300 0.89 -16.67 -37.68
CA LEU A 300 0.56 -15.93 -38.91
C LEU A 300 1.22 -16.56 -40.13
N VAL A 301 2.48 -17.03 -40.00
CA VAL A 301 3.19 -17.71 -41.11
C VAL A 301 2.41 -18.92 -41.65
N PHE A 302 1.80 -19.69 -40.76
CA PHE A 302 1.00 -20.86 -41.16
C PHE A 302 -0.47 -20.53 -41.45
N THR A 303 -1.07 -19.60 -40.71
CA THR A 303 -2.49 -19.24 -40.85
C THR A 303 -2.75 -18.43 -42.11
N LEU A 304 -1.82 -17.54 -42.51
CA LEU A 304 -2.01 -16.70 -43.70
C LEU A 304 -2.14 -17.53 -45.00
N PRO A 305 -1.30 -18.56 -45.25
CA PRO A 305 -1.49 -19.47 -46.39
C PRO A 305 -2.82 -20.25 -46.30
N VAL A 306 -3.23 -20.68 -45.10
CA VAL A 306 -4.54 -21.36 -44.91
C VAL A 306 -5.68 -20.42 -45.30
N PHE A 307 -5.63 -19.18 -44.84
CA PHE A 307 -6.63 -18.15 -45.18
C PHE A 307 -6.64 -17.81 -46.70
N LEU A 308 -5.46 -17.60 -47.29
CA LEU A 308 -5.34 -17.31 -48.70
C LEU A 308 -5.89 -18.45 -49.59
N THR A 309 -5.58 -19.68 -49.24
CA THR A 309 -6.07 -20.87 -50.00
C THR A 309 -7.58 -21.12 -49.80
N SER A 310 -8.13 -20.75 -48.63
CA SER A 310 -9.59 -20.93 -48.40
C SER A 310 -10.41 -19.78 -48.92
N MET A 311 -9.96 -18.53 -48.85
CA MET A 311 -10.80 -17.37 -49.15
C MET A 311 -10.38 -16.61 -50.40
N VAL A 312 -9.07 -16.43 -50.68
CA VAL A 312 -8.59 -15.49 -51.72
C VAL A 312 -8.34 -16.24 -53.02
N PHE A 313 -7.63 -17.35 -52.99
CA PHE A 313 -7.23 -18.08 -54.22
C PHE A 313 -8.40 -18.73 -54.92
N MET A 314 -9.54 -18.91 -54.23
CA MET A 314 -10.78 -19.35 -54.82
C MET A 314 -11.35 -18.38 -55.89
N TYR A 315 -11.00 -17.10 -55.81
CA TYR A 315 -11.41 -16.07 -56.81
C TYR A 315 -10.43 -15.93 -57.97
N ILE A 316 -9.26 -16.57 -57.95
CA ILE A 316 -8.24 -16.52 -59.00
C ILE A 316 -8.31 -17.82 -59.81
N PRO A 317 -8.85 -17.83 -61.09
CA PRO A 317 -9.15 -19.07 -61.81
C PRO A 317 -7.96 -20.02 -61.97
N ARG A 318 -6.74 -19.51 -62.21
CA ARG A 318 -5.53 -20.34 -62.38
C ARG A 318 -5.11 -21.04 -61.11
N LEU A 319 -5.16 -20.33 -59.94
CA LEU A 319 -4.81 -20.91 -58.66
C LEU A 319 -5.91 -21.85 -58.14
N LYS A 320 -7.18 -21.51 -58.34
CA LYS A 320 -8.33 -22.37 -58.02
C LYS A 320 -8.20 -23.72 -58.72
N HIS A 321 -7.92 -23.76 -60.02
CA HIS A 321 -7.75 -25.01 -60.75
C HIS A 321 -6.63 -25.89 -60.23
N GLY A 322 -5.50 -25.27 -59.79
CA GLY A 322 -4.41 -26.01 -59.17
C GLY A 322 -4.77 -26.56 -57.79
N LEU A 323 -5.47 -25.78 -56.95
CA LEU A 323 -5.90 -26.21 -55.60
C LEU A 323 -7.06 -27.24 -55.63
N ASP A 324 -7.93 -27.18 -56.66
CA ASP A 324 -9.03 -28.13 -56.87
C ASP A 324 -8.58 -29.44 -57.47
N THR A 325 -7.29 -29.60 -57.88
CA THR A 325 -6.74 -30.87 -58.39
C THR A 325 -6.96 -31.96 -57.36
N LYS A 326 -7.58 -33.09 -57.76
CA LYS A 326 -7.89 -34.20 -56.90
C LYS A 326 -6.65 -35.06 -56.61
N VAL A 327 -6.44 -35.38 -55.37
CA VAL A 327 -5.35 -36.28 -54.93
C VAL A 327 -5.84 -37.74 -54.83
N VAL A 328 -6.97 -37.95 -54.11
CA VAL A 328 -7.61 -39.27 -54.01
C VAL A 328 -9.12 -39.05 -53.93
N ASN A 329 -9.92 -39.74 -54.77
CA ASN A 329 -11.36 -39.59 -54.85
C ASN A 329 -11.80 -38.12 -55.04
N MET A 330 -12.49 -37.57 -54.00
CA MET A 330 -12.95 -36.17 -53.99
C MET A 330 -12.03 -35.24 -53.21
N LEU A 331 -10.96 -35.71 -52.64
CA LEU A 331 -10.00 -34.94 -51.86
C LEU A 331 -9.10 -34.08 -52.72
N SER A 332 -9.09 -32.77 -52.52
CA SER A 332 -8.31 -31.79 -53.30
C SER A 332 -6.95 -31.51 -52.63
N VAL A 333 -5.95 -31.03 -53.44
CA VAL A 333 -4.65 -30.58 -52.97
C VAL A 333 -4.80 -29.43 -51.94
N GLY A 334 -5.74 -28.51 -52.18
CA GLY A 334 -6.01 -27.40 -51.28
C GLY A 334 -6.43 -27.84 -49.87
N GLU A 335 -7.28 -28.87 -49.78
CA GLU A 335 -7.73 -29.41 -48.47
C GLU A 335 -6.59 -30.09 -47.73
N VAL A 336 -5.73 -30.85 -48.40
CA VAL A 336 -4.53 -31.49 -47.78
C VAL A 336 -3.56 -30.41 -47.29
N LEU A 337 -3.33 -29.37 -48.09
CA LEU A 337 -2.44 -28.27 -47.69
C LEU A 337 -2.97 -27.54 -46.48
N ARG A 338 -4.26 -27.20 -46.41
CA ARG A 338 -4.91 -26.59 -45.26
C ARG A 338 -4.83 -27.48 -44.03
N TRP A 339 -5.03 -28.78 -44.17
CA TRP A 339 -4.92 -29.76 -43.09
C TRP A 339 -3.53 -29.76 -42.48
N VAL A 340 -2.45 -29.89 -43.26
CA VAL A 340 -1.06 -29.94 -42.79
C VAL A 340 -0.69 -28.65 -42.09
N LEU A 341 -0.98 -27.48 -42.68
CA LEU A 341 -0.66 -26.17 -42.09
C LEU A 341 -1.45 -25.91 -40.81
N SER A 342 -2.75 -26.24 -40.80
CA SER A 342 -3.59 -26.11 -39.61
C SER A 342 -3.16 -27.02 -38.45
N THR A 343 -2.67 -28.21 -38.77
CA THR A 343 -2.14 -29.15 -37.76
C THR A 343 -0.96 -28.53 -36.99
N ALA A 344 -0.06 -27.84 -37.70
CA ALA A 344 1.04 -27.14 -37.04
C ALA A 344 0.55 -26.02 -36.12
N VAL A 345 -0.47 -25.24 -36.53
CA VAL A 345 -1.07 -24.19 -35.67
C VAL A 345 -1.76 -24.80 -34.48
N GLN A 346 -2.58 -25.86 -34.70
CA GLN A 346 -3.40 -26.48 -33.65
C GLN A 346 -2.55 -27.09 -32.52
N PHE A 347 -1.55 -27.90 -32.84
CA PHE A 347 -0.83 -28.72 -31.85
C PHE A 347 0.52 -28.16 -31.44
N ILE A 348 1.26 -27.49 -32.32
CA ILE A 348 2.56 -26.94 -31.98
C ILE A 348 2.40 -25.56 -31.36
N ILE A 349 1.74 -24.65 -32.06
CA ILE A 349 1.57 -23.26 -31.61
C ILE A 349 0.51 -23.17 -30.51
N GLY A 350 -0.61 -23.89 -30.68
CA GLY A 350 -1.71 -23.98 -29.73
C GLY A 350 -1.41 -24.79 -28.46
N ARG A 351 -0.23 -25.43 -28.33
CA ARG A 351 0.16 -26.27 -27.20
C ARG A 351 -0.13 -25.65 -25.84
N GLN A 352 0.09 -24.36 -25.70
CA GLN A 352 -0.15 -23.63 -24.45
C GLN A 352 -1.60 -23.70 -23.96
N PHE A 353 -2.59 -23.70 -24.88
CA PHE A 353 -4.00 -23.80 -24.54
C PHE A 353 -4.38 -25.19 -24.06
N TYR A 354 -3.76 -26.24 -24.62
CA TYR A 354 -3.96 -27.61 -24.17
C TYR A 354 -3.39 -27.83 -22.75
N ILE A 355 -2.18 -27.35 -22.50
CA ILE A 355 -1.57 -27.43 -21.16
C ILE A 355 -2.41 -26.67 -20.13
N GLY A 356 -2.88 -25.45 -20.47
CA GLY A 356 -3.76 -24.66 -19.62
C GLY A 356 -5.09 -25.34 -19.34
N SER A 357 -5.72 -25.91 -20.37
CA SER A 357 -6.98 -26.66 -20.26
C SER A 357 -6.83 -27.90 -19.39
N TYR A 358 -5.79 -28.72 -19.62
CA TYR A 358 -5.54 -29.93 -18.85
C TYR A 358 -5.34 -29.62 -17.34
N LYS A 359 -4.52 -28.59 -17.05
CA LYS A 359 -4.29 -28.13 -15.66
C LYS A 359 -5.59 -27.65 -15.01
N ALA A 360 -6.45 -26.91 -15.73
CA ALA A 360 -7.71 -26.42 -15.21
C ALA A 360 -8.71 -27.55 -14.93
N LEU A 361 -8.90 -28.45 -15.89
CA LEU A 361 -9.84 -29.57 -15.79
C LEU A 361 -9.43 -30.57 -14.70
N ARG A 362 -8.14 -30.86 -14.55
CA ARG A 362 -7.63 -31.71 -13.46
C ARG A 362 -7.99 -31.16 -12.08
N ARG A 363 -8.19 -29.86 -11.95
CA ARG A 363 -8.57 -29.16 -10.70
C ARG A 363 -10.07 -28.96 -10.56
N GLY A 364 -10.89 -29.50 -11.48
CA GLY A 364 -12.35 -29.46 -11.39
C GLY A 364 -12.99 -28.12 -11.78
N TYR A 365 -12.27 -27.24 -12.50
CA TYR A 365 -12.86 -26.01 -13.03
C TYR A 365 -12.57 -25.83 -14.52
N ALA A 366 -13.41 -25.04 -15.21
CA ALA A 366 -13.21 -24.66 -16.58
C ALA A 366 -12.77 -23.19 -16.69
N ASN A 367 -11.66 -22.96 -17.41
CA ASN A 367 -11.12 -21.64 -17.69
C ASN A 367 -11.27 -21.27 -19.17
N MET A 368 -10.78 -20.10 -19.54
CA MET A 368 -10.76 -19.61 -20.91
C MET A 368 -10.04 -20.57 -21.87
N ASP A 369 -8.93 -21.17 -21.44
CA ASP A 369 -8.16 -22.09 -22.30
C ASP A 369 -8.99 -23.34 -22.66
N VAL A 370 -9.88 -23.79 -21.76
CA VAL A 370 -10.84 -24.89 -22.03
C VAL A 370 -11.82 -24.49 -23.13
N LEU A 371 -12.37 -23.27 -23.12
CA LEU A 371 -13.25 -22.80 -24.20
C LEU A 371 -12.53 -22.74 -25.53
N ILE A 372 -11.31 -22.23 -25.55
CA ILE A 372 -10.47 -22.15 -26.76
C ILE A 372 -10.18 -23.56 -27.29
N ALA A 373 -9.72 -24.44 -26.43
CA ALA A 373 -9.40 -25.82 -26.81
C ALA A 373 -10.62 -26.56 -27.34
N LEU A 374 -11.79 -26.43 -26.68
CA LEU A 374 -13.03 -27.05 -27.14
C LEU A 374 -13.47 -26.52 -28.52
N GLY A 375 -13.48 -25.21 -28.69
CA GLY A 375 -13.91 -24.56 -29.93
C GLY A 375 -12.99 -24.89 -31.13
N THR A 376 -11.66 -24.80 -30.92
CA THR A 376 -10.69 -25.11 -31.98
C THR A 376 -10.63 -26.59 -32.29
N ASN A 377 -10.75 -27.47 -31.29
CA ASN A 377 -10.83 -28.93 -31.51
C ASN A 377 -12.11 -29.35 -32.25
N ALA A 378 -13.26 -28.75 -31.92
CA ALA A 378 -14.51 -29.03 -32.63
C ALA A 378 -14.38 -28.69 -34.14
N ALA A 379 -13.81 -27.53 -34.48
CA ALA A 379 -13.55 -27.15 -35.86
C ALA A 379 -12.49 -28.06 -36.52
N TYR A 380 -11.38 -28.34 -35.85
CA TYR A 380 -10.29 -29.13 -36.41
C TYR A 380 -10.68 -30.59 -36.64
N PHE A 381 -11.20 -31.31 -35.61
CA PHE A 381 -11.52 -32.71 -35.74
C PHE A 381 -12.69 -32.96 -36.68
N TYR A 382 -13.66 -32.07 -36.74
CA TYR A 382 -14.69 -32.14 -37.75
C TYR A 382 -14.10 -32.01 -39.17
N SER A 383 -13.17 -31.10 -39.41
CA SER A 383 -12.49 -30.93 -40.69
C SER A 383 -11.68 -32.21 -41.07
N VAL A 384 -10.97 -32.80 -40.10
CA VAL A 384 -10.27 -34.06 -40.34
C VAL A 384 -11.23 -35.21 -40.70
N TYR A 385 -12.38 -35.29 -40.00
CA TYR A 385 -13.42 -36.25 -40.37
C TYR A 385 -13.94 -36.04 -41.80
N SER A 386 -14.20 -34.78 -42.16
CA SER A 386 -14.69 -34.40 -43.50
C SER A 386 -13.68 -34.77 -44.60
N VAL A 387 -12.41 -34.46 -44.40
CA VAL A 387 -11.30 -34.78 -45.31
C VAL A 387 -11.14 -36.30 -45.48
N PHE A 388 -11.19 -37.04 -44.37
CA PHE A 388 -11.09 -38.50 -44.38
C PHE A 388 -12.27 -39.15 -45.11
N LYS A 389 -13.48 -38.61 -44.92
CA LYS A 389 -14.69 -39.08 -45.60
C LYS A 389 -14.64 -38.77 -47.10
N ALA A 390 -14.10 -37.63 -47.54
CA ALA A 390 -13.88 -37.28 -48.95
C ALA A 390 -12.80 -38.18 -49.61
N ALA A 391 -11.80 -38.61 -48.84
CA ALA A 391 -10.81 -39.55 -49.33
C ALA A 391 -11.35 -40.96 -49.51
N THR A 392 -12.35 -41.37 -48.75
CA THR A 392 -12.92 -42.73 -48.77
C THR A 392 -14.20 -42.87 -49.64
N SER A 393 -14.89 -41.72 -49.88
CA SER A 393 -16.19 -41.73 -50.56
C SER A 393 -16.14 -40.93 -51.88
N PRO A 394 -16.44 -41.54 -53.06
CA PRO A 394 -16.35 -40.87 -54.36
C PRO A 394 -17.37 -39.72 -54.56
N ASN A 395 -18.47 -39.74 -53.77
CA ASN A 395 -19.58 -38.78 -53.94
C ASN A 395 -19.65 -37.69 -52.84
N PHE A 396 -18.68 -37.68 -51.87
CA PHE A 396 -18.70 -36.75 -50.77
C PHE A 396 -17.68 -35.67 -51.00
N LYS A 397 -18.12 -34.42 -51.13
CA LYS A 397 -17.24 -33.26 -51.20
C LYS A 397 -16.90 -32.78 -49.80
N ALA A 398 -15.60 -32.67 -49.48
CA ALA A 398 -15.17 -32.16 -48.17
C ALA A 398 -15.58 -30.71 -48.01
N THR A 399 -16.00 -30.38 -46.80
CA THR A 399 -16.12 -29.02 -46.27
C THR A 399 -15.32 -28.94 -44.99
N ASP A 400 -14.37 -28.04 -44.97
CA ASP A 400 -13.44 -27.94 -43.85
C ASP A 400 -13.56 -26.57 -43.15
N PHE A 401 -13.20 -26.53 -41.88
CA PHE A 401 -13.10 -25.36 -41.02
C PHE A 401 -11.65 -25.19 -40.52
N PHE A 402 -10.65 -25.63 -41.30
CA PHE A 402 -9.24 -25.50 -40.91
C PHE A 402 -8.83 -24.04 -40.80
N GLU A 403 -9.34 -23.15 -41.66
CA GLU A 403 -9.11 -21.72 -41.53
C GLU A 403 -9.71 -21.17 -40.23
N THR A 404 -10.89 -21.62 -39.84
CA THR A 404 -11.55 -21.21 -38.61
C THR A 404 -10.68 -21.56 -37.38
N SER A 405 -10.20 -22.80 -37.26
CA SER A 405 -9.34 -23.26 -36.17
C SER A 405 -8.03 -22.45 -36.12
N SER A 406 -7.37 -22.28 -37.27
CA SER A 406 -6.07 -21.58 -37.35
C SER A 406 -6.20 -20.08 -37.06
N MET A 407 -7.20 -19.41 -37.67
CA MET A 407 -7.43 -17.99 -37.47
C MET A 407 -7.84 -17.68 -36.03
N LEU A 408 -8.66 -18.53 -35.43
CA LEU A 408 -9.07 -18.38 -34.03
C LEU A 408 -7.86 -18.38 -33.12
N ILE A 409 -6.96 -19.36 -33.25
CA ILE A 409 -5.71 -19.40 -32.46
C ILE A 409 -4.87 -18.14 -32.70
N SER A 410 -4.74 -17.68 -33.96
CA SER A 410 -3.95 -16.51 -34.29
C SER A 410 -4.53 -15.22 -33.70
N PHE A 411 -5.86 -15.00 -33.79
CA PHE A 411 -6.51 -13.83 -33.18
C PHE A 411 -6.43 -13.86 -31.66
N ILE A 412 -6.53 -15.02 -31.03
CA ILE A 412 -6.37 -15.16 -29.59
C ILE A 412 -4.92 -14.83 -29.16
N LEU A 413 -3.92 -15.29 -29.92
CA LEU A 413 -2.52 -14.97 -29.67
C LEU A 413 -2.23 -13.48 -29.87
N LEU A 414 -2.83 -12.85 -30.89
CA LEU A 414 -2.77 -11.39 -31.10
C LEU A 414 -3.38 -10.66 -29.90
N GLY A 415 -4.57 -11.08 -29.45
CA GLY A 415 -5.24 -10.52 -28.30
C GLY A 415 -4.38 -10.64 -27.03
N LYS A 416 -3.75 -11.79 -26.80
CA LYS A 416 -2.83 -12.04 -25.69
C LYS A 416 -1.55 -11.18 -25.77
N TYR A 417 -0.98 -11.05 -26.95
CA TYR A 417 0.17 -10.18 -27.17
C TYR A 417 -0.16 -8.72 -26.85
N LEU A 418 -1.29 -8.20 -27.38
CA LEU A 418 -1.74 -6.84 -27.13
C LEU A 418 -2.10 -6.62 -25.64
N GLU A 419 -2.70 -7.62 -25.00
CA GLU A 419 -2.99 -7.60 -23.57
C GLU A 419 -1.71 -7.44 -22.72
N VAL A 420 -0.68 -8.27 -23.00
CA VAL A 420 0.59 -8.22 -22.26
C VAL A 420 1.35 -6.93 -22.54
N LEU A 421 1.35 -6.46 -23.78
CA LEU A 421 1.94 -5.18 -24.17
C LEU A 421 1.28 -4.01 -23.42
N ALA A 422 -0.03 -4.00 -23.37
CA ALA A 422 -0.81 -2.95 -22.72
C ALA A 422 -0.64 -2.96 -21.18
N LYS A 423 -0.62 -4.15 -20.57
CA LYS A 423 -0.26 -4.30 -19.14
C LYS A 423 1.16 -3.77 -18.86
N GLY A 424 2.11 -3.97 -19.78
CA GLY A 424 3.45 -3.38 -19.69
C GLY A 424 3.43 -1.86 -19.62
N LYS A 425 2.61 -1.23 -20.46
CA LYS A 425 2.43 0.23 -20.47
C LYS A 425 1.79 0.79 -19.19
N THR A 426 0.99 0.02 -18.48
CA THR A 426 0.37 0.47 -17.23
C THR A 426 1.36 0.49 -16.06
N SER A 427 2.38 -0.39 -16.04
CA SER A 427 3.44 -0.44 -15.02
C SER A 427 4.58 0.55 -15.26
N GLU A 428 4.60 1.26 -16.39
CA GLU A 428 5.67 2.21 -16.75
C GLU A 428 5.82 3.35 -15.72
N ALA A 429 4.72 3.78 -15.09
CA ALA A 429 4.75 4.83 -14.07
C ALA A 429 5.58 4.41 -12.83
N ILE A 430 5.50 3.13 -12.43
CA ILE A 430 6.27 2.60 -11.30
C ILE A 430 7.73 2.43 -11.69
N ALA A 431 7.99 1.91 -12.90
CA ALA A 431 9.36 1.81 -13.40
C ALA A 431 10.05 3.19 -13.39
N LYS A 432 9.33 4.24 -13.79
CA LYS A 432 9.85 5.63 -13.71
C LYS A 432 10.17 6.08 -12.28
N LEU A 433 9.38 5.67 -11.28
CA LEU A 433 9.70 5.96 -9.88
C LEU A 433 10.96 5.21 -9.42
N MET A 434 11.14 3.97 -9.84
CA MET A 434 12.36 3.21 -9.51
C MET A 434 13.61 3.78 -10.19
N ASP A 435 13.47 4.34 -11.39
CA ASP A 435 14.57 4.97 -12.16
C ASP A 435 14.97 6.35 -11.58
N LEU A 436 14.30 6.86 -10.55
CA LEU A 436 14.67 8.14 -9.91
C LEU A 436 15.98 8.02 -9.13
N ALA A 437 16.27 6.88 -8.52
CA ALA A 437 17.54 6.66 -7.83
C ALA A 437 18.69 6.63 -8.85
N PRO A 438 19.82 7.30 -8.60
CA PRO A 438 21.00 7.18 -9.45
C PRO A 438 21.67 5.81 -9.27
N ASP A 439 22.40 5.33 -10.29
CA ASP A 439 23.12 4.07 -10.21
C ASP A 439 24.37 4.18 -9.34
N THR A 440 25.02 5.33 -9.34
CA THR A 440 26.26 5.61 -8.59
C THR A 440 26.16 6.87 -7.75
N ALA A 441 26.98 6.97 -6.72
CA ALA A 441 27.10 8.12 -5.84
C ALA A 441 28.55 8.45 -5.53
N LYS A 442 28.87 9.73 -5.30
CA LYS A 442 30.20 10.20 -4.91
C LYS A 442 30.31 10.27 -3.40
N LEU A 443 31.03 9.31 -2.82
CA LEU A 443 31.26 9.22 -1.39
C LEU A 443 32.47 10.10 -1.01
N LEU A 444 32.34 10.86 0.07
CA LEU A 444 33.41 11.65 0.65
C LEU A 444 33.90 11.02 1.95
N THR A 445 35.22 10.86 2.08
CA THR A 445 35.85 10.57 3.38
C THR A 445 36.36 11.89 3.93
N LEU A 446 35.87 12.27 5.11
CA LEU A 446 36.25 13.48 5.81
C LEU A 446 37.28 13.16 6.91
N ASP A 447 38.20 14.11 7.19
CA ASP A 447 39.08 14.06 8.34
C ASP A 447 38.33 14.54 9.63
N SER A 448 39.02 14.53 10.77
CA SER A 448 38.49 15.01 12.06
C SER A 448 38.14 16.52 12.05
N GLU A 449 38.66 17.27 11.09
CA GLU A 449 38.41 18.72 10.92
C GLU A 449 37.29 19.00 9.88
N GLY A 450 36.77 17.96 9.24
CA GLY A 450 35.72 18.09 8.22
C GLY A 450 36.22 18.37 6.80
N ASN A 451 37.54 18.29 6.54
CA ASN A 451 38.10 18.45 5.20
C ASN A 451 37.99 17.16 4.40
N VAL A 452 37.77 17.27 3.09
CA VAL A 452 37.69 16.12 2.19
C VAL A 452 39.04 15.50 1.95
N MET A 453 39.26 14.27 2.45
CA MET A 453 40.48 13.51 2.24
C MET A 453 40.40 12.70 0.94
N ARG A 454 39.25 12.10 0.63
CA ARG A 454 39.09 11.22 -0.52
C ARG A 454 37.70 11.35 -1.10
N GLU A 455 37.60 11.34 -2.43
CA GLU A 455 36.35 11.22 -3.18
C GLU A 455 36.37 9.88 -3.94
N GLU A 456 35.34 9.06 -3.77
CA GLU A 456 35.22 7.74 -4.39
C GLU A 456 33.83 7.58 -4.99
N GLU A 457 33.74 7.06 -6.21
CA GLU A 457 32.47 6.72 -6.83
C GLU A 457 32.09 5.30 -6.46
N VAL A 458 30.91 5.14 -5.85
CA VAL A 458 30.40 3.85 -5.38
C VAL A 458 29.03 3.57 -5.97
N ASP A 459 28.66 2.29 -6.10
CA ASP A 459 27.31 1.87 -6.45
C ASP A 459 26.33 2.37 -5.37
N ASN A 460 25.20 2.94 -5.77
CA ASN A 460 24.20 3.49 -4.84
C ASN A 460 23.76 2.47 -3.78
N ARG A 461 23.68 1.19 -4.13
CA ARG A 461 23.32 0.10 -3.22
C ARG A 461 24.34 -0.18 -2.12
N LEU A 462 25.54 0.37 -2.25
CA LEU A 462 26.63 0.26 -1.28
C LEU A 462 26.66 1.41 -0.27
N ILE A 463 25.80 2.41 -0.39
CA ILE A 463 25.71 3.52 0.56
C ILE A 463 25.25 2.98 1.91
N GLN A 464 25.89 3.47 2.98
CA GLN A 464 25.58 3.12 4.36
C GLN A 464 25.10 4.34 5.13
N LYS A 465 24.40 4.11 6.24
CA LYS A 465 23.98 5.18 7.14
C LYS A 465 25.19 5.94 7.69
N ASN A 466 25.06 7.24 7.78
CA ASN A 466 26.12 8.20 8.15
C ASN A 466 27.20 8.47 7.07
N ASP A 467 27.13 7.88 5.89
CA ASP A 467 28.01 8.24 4.78
C ASP A 467 27.81 9.69 4.37
N VAL A 468 28.92 10.35 3.99
CA VAL A 468 28.87 11.70 3.43
C VAL A 468 28.94 11.61 1.92
N ILE A 469 27.93 12.16 1.25
CA ILE A 469 27.75 12.08 -0.21
C ILE A 469 27.83 13.48 -0.80
N LYS A 470 28.64 13.65 -1.85
CA LYS A 470 28.72 14.89 -2.64
C LYS A 470 27.72 14.85 -3.78
N ILE A 471 26.93 15.89 -3.88
CA ILE A 471 25.93 16.05 -4.93
C ILE A 471 26.23 17.30 -5.74
N ILE A 472 26.58 17.11 -6.99
CA ILE A 472 26.90 18.19 -7.93
C ILE A 472 25.63 18.72 -8.61
N PRO A 473 25.66 19.93 -9.21
CA PRO A 473 24.54 20.45 -10.00
C PRO A 473 24.12 19.49 -11.11
N GLY A 474 22.80 19.30 -11.28
CA GLY A 474 22.21 18.37 -12.26
C GLY A 474 22.19 16.92 -11.81
N ALA A 475 22.84 16.53 -10.71
CA ALA A 475 22.88 15.18 -10.23
C ALA A 475 21.63 14.84 -9.41
N LYS A 476 21.20 13.56 -9.49
CA LYS A 476 20.19 13.01 -8.62
C LYS A 476 20.76 12.74 -7.24
N ILE A 477 19.98 13.00 -6.20
CA ILE A 477 20.31 12.72 -4.80
C ILE A 477 20.24 11.22 -4.59
N ALA A 478 21.33 10.61 -4.09
CA ALA A 478 21.45 9.15 -4.01
C ALA A 478 20.69 8.52 -2.83
N SER A 479 20.52 9.26 -1.74
CA SER A 479 19.92 8.76 -0.49
C SER A 479 19.23 9.88 0.28
N ASP A 480 18.31 9.54 1.16
CA ASP A 480 17.74 10.51 2.10
C ASP A 480 18.83 10.93 3.10
N GLY A 481 18.89 12.22 3.39
CA GLY A 481 19.94 12.73 4.26
C GLY A 481 19.70 14.14 4.76
N LEU A 482 20.67 14.63 5.55
CA LEU A 482 20.71 16.03 6.01
C LEU A 482 21.86 16.74 5.33
N VAL A 483 21.64 17.97 4.88
CA VAL A 483 22.68 18.81 4.32
C VAL A 483 23.65 19.23 5.42
N ILE A 484 24.93 18.85 5.29
CA ILE A 484 25.99 19.22 6.24
C ILE A 484 26.82 20.42 5.75
N TRP A 485 26.89 20.61 4.41
CA TRP A 485 27.63 21.69 3.78
C TRP A 485 27.02 22.06 2.44
N GLY A 486 27.06 23.36 2.12
CA GLY A 486 26.56 23.92 0.86
C GLY A 486 25.13 24.40 0.96
N GLN A 487 24.70 25.05 -0.12
CA GLN A 487 23.31 25.48 -0.34
C GLN A 487 22.95 25.32 -1.82
N SER A 488 21.73 24.94 -2.10
CA SER A 488 21.23 24.74 -3.47
C SER A 488 19.72 24.79 -3.53
N TYR A 489 19.18 24.77 -4.75
CA TYR A 489 17.79 24.48 -5.02
C TYR A 489 17.68 23.02 -5.48
N VAL A 490 16.71 22.32 -4.91
CA VAL A 490 16.47 20.90 -5.23
C VAL A 490 15.08 20.77 -5.84
N ASN A 491 15.01 20.17 -7.01
CA ASN A 491 13.78 19.87 -7.70
C ASN A 491 13.19 18.56 -7.16
N GLU A 492 12.14 18.67 -6.39
CA GLU A 492 11.43 17.55 -5.76
C GLU A 492 10.16 17.14 -6.54
N SER A 493 9.92 17.74 -7.72
CA SER A 493 8.69 17.57 -8.50
C SER A 493 8.32 16.13 -8.83
N MET A 494 9.31 15.26 -9.00
CA MET A 494 9.10 13.84 -9.31
C MET A 494 8.51 13.04 -8.13
N ILE A 495 8.71 13.53 -6.90
CA ILE A 495 8.20 12.88 -5.68
C ILE A 495 7.00 13.64 -5.13
N THR A 496 7.13 14.97 -5.01
CA THR A 496 6.07 15.83 -4.45
C THR A 496 5.05 16.29 -5.49
N GLY A 497 5.42 16.32 -6.78
CA GLY A 497 4.61 16.88 -7.86
C GLY A 497 4.62 18.43 -7.91
N GLU A 498 5.41 19.12 -7.04
CA GLU A 498 5.54 20.57 -7.06
C GLU A 498 6.60 21.02 -8.08
N ALA A 499 6.21 21.90 -9.00
CA ALA A 499 7.10 22.37 -10.07
C ALA A 499 8.18 23.34 -9.59
N ARG A 500 8.05 23.93 -8.39
CA ARG A 500 9.02 24.90 -7.88
C ARG A 500 10.14 24.19 -7.11
N PRO A 501 11.42 24.43 -7.47
CA PRO A 501 12.54 23.94 -6.70
C PRO A 501 12.56 24.49 -5.26
N VAL A 502 12.90 23.61 -4.31
CA VAL A 502 12.95 23.92 -2.88
C VAL A 502 14.37 24.31 -2.50
N ALA A 503 14.55 25.44 -1.84
CA ALA A 503 15.84 25.85 -1.31
C ALA A 503 16.27 24.92 -0.16
N LYS A 504 17.51 24.42 -0.22
CA LYS A 504 18.11 23.56 0.80
C LYS A 504 19.39 24.21 1.31
N ARG A 505 19.48 24.29 2.63
CA ARG A 505 20.61 24.87 3.37
C ARG A 505 21.15 23.86 4.36
N LYS A 506 22.26 24.16 5.01
CA LYS A 506 22.81 23.33 6.07
C LYS A 506 21.77 23.04 7.17
N GLY A 507 21.56 21.79 7.50
CA GLY A 507 20.55 21.31 8.45
C GLY A 507 19.23 20.88 7.82
N ASP A 508 18.98 21.19 6.54
CA ASP A 508 17.74 20.79 5.86
C ASP A 508 17.81 19.34 5.41
N ALA A 509 16.65 18.68 5.45
CA ALA A 509 16.49 17.31 4.95
C ALA A 509 16.36 17.31 3.42
N VAL A 510 16.97 16.32 2.77
CA VAL A 510 16.85 16.04 1.34
C VAL A 510 16.36 14.62 1.11
N ILE A 511 15.65 14.42 0.01
CA ILE A 511 15.01 13.15 -0.34
C ILE A 511 15.76 12.52 -1.51
N GLY A 512 16.09 11.24 -1.39
CA GLY A 512 16.71 10.45 -2.45
C GLY A 512 15.82 10.38 -3.70
N GLY A 513 16.44 10.48 -4.89
CA GLY A 513 15.71 10.51 -6.17
C GLY A 513 15.33 11.90 -6.68
N THR A 514 15.47 12.95 -5.87
CA THR A 514 15.30 14.35 -6.30
C THR A 514 16.53 14.89 -7.03
N VAL A 515 16.40 15.98 -7.78
CA VAL A 515 17.48 16.53 -8.62
C VAL A 515 18.01 17.83 -8.05
N ASN A 516 19.31 17.90 -7.83
CA ASN A 516 20.01 19.09 -7.41
C ASN A 516 20.20 20.04 -8.60
N GLU A 517 19.83 21.34 -8.49
CA GLU A 517 19.87 22.27 -9.63
C GLU A 517 21.17 23.09 -9.74
N ASN A 518 21.51 23.87 -8.71
CA ASN A 518 22.44 24.98 -8.92
C ASN A 518 23.75 24.88 -8.12
N GLY A 519 23.69 24.42 -6.87
CA GLY A 519 24.82 24.40 -5.94
C GLY A 519 25.43 23.00 -5.75
N VAL A 520 26.55 22.93 -5.06
CA VAL A 520 27.11 21.66 -4.57
C VAL A 520 26.61 21.44 -3.15
N LEU A 521 26.12 20.23 -2.87
CA LEU A 521 25.67 19.85 -1.54
C LEU A 521 26.52 18.67 -1.04
N HIS A 522 26.91 18.70 0.22
CA HIS A 522 27.38 17.53 0.94
C HIS A 522 26.27 17.11 1.91
N ILE A 523 25.77 15.91 1.75
CA ILE A 523 24.71 15.36 2.60
C ILE A 523 25.23 14.19 3.42
N LYS A 524 24.75 14.07 4.64
CA LYS A 524 24.94 12.90 5.50
C LYS A 524 23.75 11.98 5.36
N ALA A 525 23.97 10.75 4.87
CA ALA A 525 22.91 9.77 4.66
C ALA A 525 22.25 9.37 6.00
N THR A 526 20.94 9.49 6.09
CA THR A 526 20.16 9.16 7.30
C THR A 526 19.31 7.90 7.12
N ARG A 527 18.74 7.71 5.91
CA ARG A 527 17.94 6.54 5.55
C ARG A 527 18.43 5.98 4.23
N VAL A 528 18.83 4.71 4.21
CA VAL A 528 19.44 4.04 3.07
C VAL A 528 18.67 2.79 2.67
N GLY A 529 18.79 2.36 1.43
CA GLY A 529 18.22 1.12 0.92
C GLY A 529 16.69 1.06 1.09
N SER A 530 16.18 0.04 1.77
CA SER A 530 14.75 -0.20 1.99
C SER A 530 14.07 0.84 2.91
N GLU A 531 14.84 1.56 3.71
CA GLU A 531 14.34 2.58 4.64
C GLU A 531 14.13 3.94 3.96
N SER A 532 14.66 4.16 2.75
CA SER A 532 14.52 5.42 2.04
C SER A 532 13.06 5.73 1.70
N ALA A 533 12.71 7.02 1.66
CA ALA A 533 11.37 7.49 1.30
C ALA A 533 10.93 6.96 -0.07
N LEU A 534 11.83 6.97 -1.05
CA LEU A 534 11.56 6.45 -2.39
C LEU A 534 11.24 4.94 -2.36
N SER A 535 12.01 4.13 -1.62
CA SER A 535 11.76 2.69 -1.49
C SER A 535 10.42 2.41 -0.78
N LYS A 536 10.07 3.18 0.25
CA LYS A 536 8.76 3.10 0.91
C LYS A 536 7.62 3.44 -0.06
N ILE A 537 7.76 4.50 -0.87
CA ILE A 537 6.77 4.88 -1.89
C ILE A 537 6.58 3.75 -2.91
N VAL A 538 7.66 3.22 -3.46
CA VAL A 538 7.60 2.10 -4.43
C VAL A 538 6.88 0.90 -3.82
N ARG A 539 7.24 0.50 -2.60
CA ARG A 539 6.62 -0.61 -1.88
C ARG A 539 5.12 -0.39 -1.62
N LEU A 540 4.70 0.83 -1.24
CA LEU A 540 3.29 1.17 -1.08
C LEU A 540 2.52 1.06 -2.40
N VAL A 541 3.08 1.53 -3.50
CA VAL A 541 2.44 1.43 -4.82
C VAL A 541 2.38 -0.02 -5.31
N GLU A 542 3.40 -0.82 -5.05
CA GLU A 542 3.40 -2.26 -5.36
C GLU A 542 2.35 -3.03 -4.54
N SER A 543 2.26 -2.80 -3.23
CA SER A 543 1.25 -3.43 -2.38
C SER A 543 -0.17 -3.02 -2.77
N ALA A 544 -0.34 -1.75 -3.18
CA ALA A 544 -1.59 -1.24 -3.71
C ALA A 544 -2.08 -2.02 -4.94
N GLN A 545 -1.17 -2.44 -5.81
CA GLN A 545 -1.53 -3.23 -6.99
C GLN A 545 -1.93 -4.67 -6.68
N MET A 546 -1.50 -5.20 -5.54
CA MET A 546 -1.88 -6.55 -5.10
C MET A 546 -3.24 -6.58 -4.42
N ALA A 547 -3.67 -5.50 -3.79
CA ALA A 547 -4.94 -5.42 -3.08
C ALA A 547 -6.14 -5.38 -4.05
N LYS A 548 -6.96 -6.43 -4.04
CA LYS A 548 -8.15 -6.55 -4.91
C LYS A 548 -9.30 -5.68 -4.38
N ALA A 549 -9.89 -4.88 -5.26
CA ALA A 549 -11.13 -4.16 -4.97
C ALA A 549 -12.30 -5.14 -4.74
N PRO A 550 -13.28 -4.82 -3.86
CA PRO A 550 -14.50 -5.62 -3.70
C PRO A 550 -15.23 -5.90 -5.00
N VAL A 551 -15.33 -4.92 -5.89
CA VAL A 551 -15.93 -5.05 -7.23
C VAL A 551 -15.18 -6.06 -8.11
N GLN A 552 -13.87 -6.19 -7.94
CA GLN A 552 -13.07 -7.20 -8.62
C GLN A 552 -13.37 -8.62 -8.09
N LYS A 553 -13.47 -8.78 -6.76
CA LYS A 553 -13.85 -10.06 -6.16
C LYS A 553 -15.22 -10.56 -6.64
N PHE A 554 -16.16 -9.63 -6.84
CA PHE A 554 -17.48 -9.93 -7.41
C PHE A 554 -17.38 -10.39 -8.86
N ALA A 555 -16.61 -9.68 -9.71
CA ALA A 555 -16.39 -10.07 -11.12
C ALA A 555 -15.70 -11.44 -11.25
N ASP A 556 -14.73 -11.73 -10.38
CA ASP A 556 -14.04 -13.01 -10.33
C ASP A 556 -15.01 -14.16 -9.99
N ARG A 557 -15.94 -13.92 -9.05
CA ARG A 557 -16.99 -14.89 -8.69
C ARG A 557 -17.92 -15.16 -9.86
N ILE A 558 -18.37 -14.13 -10.57
CA ILE A 558 -19.20 -14.27 -11.78
C ILE A 558 -18.45 -15.11 -12.83
N SER A 559 -17.19 -14.79 -13.11
CA SER A 559 -16.38 -15.49 -14.13
C SER A 559 -16.28 -17.00 -13.87
N LYS A 560 -16.28 -17.44 -12.63
CA LYS A 560 -16.23 -18.87 -12.26
C LYS A 560 -17.46 -19.64 -12.74
N PHE A 561 -18.64 -19.03 -12.70
CA PHE A 561 -19.89 -19.66 -13.16
C PHE A 561 -20.16 -19.41 -14.65
N PHE A 562 -19.60 -18.34 -15.21
CA PHE A 562 -19.85 -17.90 -16.55
C PHE A 562 -19.33 -18.90 -17.60
N VAL A 563 -18.14 -19.46 -17.43
CA VAL A 563 -17.53 -20.40 -18.39
C VAL A 563 -18.34 -21.69 -18.52
N PRO A 564 -18.76 -22.40 -17.45
CA PRO A 564 -19.68 -23.53 -17.58
C PRO A 564 -21.01 -23.17 -18.24
N LEU A 565 -21.56 -22.00 -17.92
CA LEU A 565 -22.81 -21.50 -18.54
C LEU A 565 -22.65 -21.31 -20.05
N VAL A 566 -21.53 -20.74 -20.50
CA VAL A 566 -21.22 -20.55 -21.92
C VAL A 566 -21.11 -21.89 -22.66
N ILE A 567 -20.46 -22.89 -22.07
CA ILE A 567 -20.38 -24.24 -22.65
C ILE A 567 -21.78 -24.81 -22.81
N PHE A 568 -22.63 -24.65 -21.80
CA PHE A 568 -24.03 -25.11 -21.87
C PHE A 568 -24.82 -24.38 -22.94
N ILE A 569 -24.73 -23.06 -23.05
CA ILE A 569 -25.42 -22.25 -24.08
C ILE A 569 -24.91 -22.62 -25.46
N SER A 570 -23.60 -22.78 -25.65
CA SER A 570 -23.00 -23.21 -26.92
C SER A 570 -23.51 -24.58 -27.37
N PHE A 571 -23.51 -25.55 -26.45
CA PHE A 571 -24.04 -26.88 -26.73
C PHE A 571 -25.55 -26.86 -27.03
N SER A 572 -26.31 -26.11 -26.27
CA SER A 572 -27.75 -25.96 -26.47
C SER A 572 -28.06 -25.29 -27.83
N THR A 573 -27.29 -24.28 -28.24
CA THR A 573 -27.40 -23.63 -29.56
C THR A 573 -27.10 -24.62 -30.66
N TRP A 574 -26.00 -25.36 -30.55
CA TRP A 574 -25.67 -26.41 -31.54
C TRP A 574 -26.79 -27.46 -31.64
N LEU A 575 -27.27 -27.96 -30.51
CA LEU A 575 -28.34 -28.97 -30.51
C LEU A 575 -29.65 -28.45 -31.09
N ALA A 576 -30.05 -27.25 -30.73
CA ALA A 576 -31.29 -26.63 -31.23
C ALA A 576 -31.26 -26.47 -32.78
N TRP A 577 -30.17 -25.92 -33.32
CA TRP A 577 -30.04 -25.77 -34.77
C TRP A 577 -29.92 -27.13 -35.49
N PHE A 578 -29.24 -28.11 -34.91
CA PHE A 578 -29.10 -29.45 -35.46
C PHE A 578 -30.44 -30.18 -35.50
N LEU A 579 -31.21 -30.15 -34.40
CA LEU A 579 -32.54 -30.76 -34.34
C LEU A 579 -33.54 -30.08 -35.29
N ALA A 580 -33.54 -28.74 -35.29
CA ALA A 580 -34.37 -27.97 -36.23
C ALA A 580 -34.07 -28.32 -37.70
N GLY A 581 -32.78 -28.48 -38.03
CA GLY A 581 -32.41 -28.88 -39.40
C GLY A 581 -32.74 -30.35 -39.72
N LYS A 582 -32.65 -31.26 -38.73
CA LYS A 582 -33.01 -32.65 -38.91
C LYS A 582 -34.51 -32.91 -39.10
N PHE A 583 -35.33 -32.08 -38.43
CA PHE A 583 -36.82 -32.14 -38.51
C PHE A 583 -37.42 -31.15 -39.54
N ASP A 584 -36.61 -30.63 -40.48
CA ASP A 584 -37.02 -29.62 -41.48
C ASP A 584 -37.72 -28.39 -40.88
N GLY A 585 -37.33 -27.98 -39.70
CA GLY A 585 -37.90 -26.84 -38.95
C GLY A 585 -37.56 -25.46 -39.54
N TYR A 586 -36.72 -25.39 -40.56
CA TYR A 586 -36.41 -24.19 -41.33
C TYR A 586 -36.20 -24.50 -42.81
N PRO A 587 -36.44 -23.52 -43.74
CA PRO A 587 -36.32 -23.71 -45.16
C PRO A 587 -34.92 -24.16 -45.61
N LYS A 588 -34.83 -25.16 -46.50
CA LYS A 588 -33.54 -25.65 -47.02
C LYS A 588 -32.74 -24.57 -47.76
N GLY A 589 -33.39 -23.53 -48.26
CA GLY A 589 -32.76 -22.37 -48.91
C GLY A 589 -31.96 -21.47 -47.92
N TRP A 590 -32.11 -21.64 -46.61
CA TRP A 590 -31.27 -20.96 -45.61
C TRP A 590 -29.89 -21.58 -45.46
N ILE A 591 -29.74 -22.85 -45.86
CA ILE A 591 -28.48 -23.56 -45.78
C ILE A 591 -27.62 -23.14 -46.95
N PRO A 592 -26.44 -22.57 -46.76
CA PRO A 592 -25.50 -22.30 -47.84
C PRO A 592 -25.24 -23.58 -48.64
N SER A 593 -25.22 -23.48 -49.98
CA SER A 593 -25.01 -24.64 -50.86
C SER A 593 -23.75 -25.49 -50.62
N SER A 594 -22.86 -24.95 -49.82
CA SER A 594 -21.61 -25.62 -49.43
C SER A 594 -21.63 -26.28 -48.05
N MET A 595 -22.74 -26.22 -47.29
CA MET A 595 -22.83 -26.69 -45.91
C MET A 595 -23.98 -27.67 -45.69
N ASP A 596 -23.78 -28.59 -44.72
CA ASP A 596 -24.82 -29.47 -44.21
C ASP A 596 -25.46 -28.88 -42.93
N ASN A 597 -26.65 -29.40 -42.51
CA ASN A 597 -27.33 -28.99 -41.29
C ASN A 597 -26.42 -29.11 -40.03
N PHE A 598 -25.62 -30.17 -40.00
CA PHE A 598 -24.66 -30.36 -38.86
C PHE A 598 -23.58 -29.27 -38.85
N GLN A 599 -23.07 -28.90 -40.03
CA GLN A 599 -22.00 -27.89 -40.14
C GLN A 599 -22.49 -26.51 -39.74
N LEU A 600 -23.69 -26.11 -40.20
CA LEU A 600 -24.31 -24.85 -39.84
C LEU A 600 -24.52 -24.77 -38.31
N ALA A 601 -25.11 -25.83 -37.75
CA ALA A 601 -25.31 -25.93 -36.30
C ALA A 601 -23.98 -25.83 -35.53
N LEU A 602 -22.93 -26.54 -35.96
CA LEU A 602 -21.61 -26.55 -35.36
C LEU A 602 -20.96 -25.16 -35.39
N GLN A 603 -21.13 -24.45 -36.50
CA GLN A 603 -20.62 -23.09 -36.68
C GLN A 603 -21.23 -22.12 -35.66
N PHE A 604 -22.56 -22.17 -35.46
CA PHE A 604 -23.24 -21.36 -34.46
C PHE A 604 -22.74 -21.71 -33.03
N GLY A 605 -22.61 -22.99 -32.71
CA GLY A 605 -22.11 -23.43 -31.41
C GLY A 605 -20.69 -22.92 -31.12
N ILE A 606 -19.78 -23.08 -32.11
CA ILE A 606 -18.40 -22.57 -31.97
C ILE A 606 -18.39 -21.05 -31.89
N SER A 607 -19.19 -20.34 -32.69
CA SER A 607 -19.25 -18.87 -32.65
C SER A 607 -19.70 -18.34 -31.27
N VAL A 608 -20.72 -18.97 -30.67
CA VAL A 608 -21.17 -18.67 -29.30
C VAL A 608 -20.06 -18.90 -28.30
N MET A 609 -19.38 -20.04 -28.38
CA MET A 609 -18.30 -20.40 -27.44
C MET A 609 -17.15 -19.39 -27.47
N VAL A 610 -16.81 -18.89 -28.65
CA VAL A 610 -15.70 -17.94 -28.85
C VAL A 610 -16.08 -16.54 -28.42
N ILE A 611 -17.24 -16.02 -28.86
CA ILE A 611 -17.63 -14.62 -28.57
C ILE A 611 -17.91 -14.38 -27.11
N ALA A 612 -18.37 -15.40 -26.40
CA ALA A 612 -18.74 -15.33 -25.00
C ALA A 612 -17.53 -15.36 -24.02
N CYS A 613 -16.29 -15.32 -24.53
CA CYS A 613 -15.13 -15.26 -23.64
C CYS A 613 -15.14 -14.02 -22.73
N PRO A 614 -15.05 -14.16 -21.40
CA PRO A 614 -15.12 -13.04 -20.45
C PRO A 614 -13.78 -12.29 -20.29
N CYS A 615 -12.88 -12.32 -21.29
CA CYS A 615 -11.53 -11.76 -21.21
C CYS A 615 -11.51 -10.28 -20.83
N ALA A 616 -12.35 -9.47 -21.47
CA ALA A 616 -12.47 -8.05 -21.20
C ALA A 616 -12.99 -7.74 -19.78
N LEU A 617 -13.94 -8.57 -19.28
CA LEU A 617 -14.52 -8.43 -17.93
C LEU A 617 -13.47 -8.58 -16.84
N VAL A 618 -12.58 -9.57 -16.97
CA VAL A 618 -11.49 -9.86 -16.03
C VAL A 618 -10.47 -8.72 -15.99
N LEU A 619 -10.26 -8.02 -17.11
CA LEU A 619 -9.30 -6.91 -17.22
C LEU A 619 -9.87 -5.56 -16.76
N ALA A 620 -11.20 -5.43 -16.69
CA ALA A 620 -11.87 -4.14 -16.49
C ALA A 620 -11.44 -3.37 -15.24
N THR A 621 -11.33 -4.04 -14.08
CA THR A 621 -10.92 -3.41 -12.82
C THR A 621 -9.41 -3.34 -12.67
N PRO A 622 -8.63 -4.43 -12.80
CA PRO A 622 -7.20 -4.38 -12.50
C PRO A 622 -6.43 -3.34 -13.33
N THR A 623 -6.77 -3.22 -14.62
CA THR A 623 -6.08 -2.24 -15.48
C THR A 623 -6.40 -0.79 -15.11
N ALA A 624 -7.65 -0.49 -14.76
CA ALA A 624 -8.04 0.86 -14.36
C ALA A 624 -7.47 1.25 -12.98
N VAL A 625 -7.49 0.32 -12.01
CA VAL A 625 -6.89 0.52 -10.69
C VAL A 625 -5.38 0.76 -10.83
N MET A 626 -4.69 -0.06 -11.62
CA MET A 626 -3.24 0.04 -11.81
C MET A 626 -2.82 1.37 -12.47
N VAL A 627 -3.58 1.83 -13.47
CA VAL A 627 -3.34 3.16 -14.07
C VAL A 627 -3.70 4.27 -13.10
N GLY A 628 -4.85 4.17 -12.41
CA GLY A 628 -5.32 5.18 -11.47
C GLY A 628 -4.37 5.38 -10.30
N THR A 629 -3.91 4.29 -9.66
CA THR A 629 -2.91 4.37 -8.57
C THR A 629 -1.56 4.90 -9.05
N GLY A 630 -1.13 4.53 -10.28
CA GLY A 630 0.08 5.07 -10.89
C GLY A 630 0.00 6.57 -11.19
N VAL A 631 -1.16 7.04 -11.68
CA VAL A 631 -1.41 8.48 -11.88
C VAL A 631 -1.47 9.21 -10.53
N GLY A 632 -2.13 8.63 -9.51
CA GLY A 632 -2.13 9.16 -8.15
C GLY A 632 -0.72 9.36 -7.63
N ALA A 633 0.13 8.33 -7.72
CA ALA A 633 1.52 8.38 -7.27
C ALA A 633 2.31 9.51 -7.97
N SER A 634 2.14 9.69 -9.29
CA SER A 634 2.79 10.79 -10.03
C SER A 634 2.29 12.19 -9.65
N GLN A 635 1.13 12.28 -8.98
CA GLN A 635 0.58 13.53 -8.44
C GLN A 635 0.88 13.71 -6.94
N GLY A 636 1.65 12.81 -6.32
CA GLY A 636 1.92 12.83 -4.88
C GLY A 636 0.80 12.24 -4.02
N VAL A 637 -0.17 11.52 -4.61
CA VAL A 637 -1.28 10.85 -3.93
C VAL A 637 -1.09 9.35 -3.99
N LEU A 638 -0.68 8.74 -2.88
CA LEU A 638 -0.46 7.30 -2.78
C LEU A 638 -1.71 6.60 -2.27
N ILE A 639 -2.38 5.83 -3.12
CA ILE A 639 -3.60 5.08 -2.78
C ILE A 639 -3.24 3.62 -2.50
N LYS A 640 -3.50 3.12 -1.29
CA LYS A 640 -3.17 1.76 -0.85
C LYS A 640 -4.19 0.72 -1.32
N GLY A 641 -4.38 0.62 -2.63
CA GLY A 641 -5.13 -0.48 -3.23
C GLY A 641 -6.48 -0.14 -3.80
N GLY A 642 -7.06 -1.18 -4.42
CA GLY A 642 -8.35 -1.05 -5.09
C GLY A 642 -9.52 -0.80 -4.14
N GLN A 643 -9.43 -1.27 -2.89
CA GLN A 643 -10.46 -1.04 -1.87
C GLN A 643 -10.48 0.42 -1.43
N ALA A 644 -9.32 1.01 -1.13
CA ALA A 644 -9.19 2.42 -0.79
C ALA A 644 -9.76 3.31 -1.91
N LEU A 645 -9.44 2.99 -3.17
CA LEU A 645 -9.96 3.70 -4.34
C LEU A 645 -11.48 3.52 -4.51
N GLU A 646 -12.01 2.31 -4.25
CA GLU A 646 -13.46 2.04 -4.29
C GLU A 646 -14.21 2.76 -3.17
N ASN A 647 -13.65 2.86 -1.97
CA ASN A 647 -14.27 3.60 -0.87
C ASN A 647 -14.18 5.10 -1.11
N ALA A 648 -13.02 5.61 -1.54
CA ALA A 648 -12.81 7.04 -1.76
C ALA A 648 -13.77 7.67 -2.78
N HIS A 649 -14.19 6.92 -3.82
CA HIS A 649 -15.16 7.46 -4.76
C HIS A 649 -16.56 7.64 -4.17
N LYS A 650 -16.90 6.92 -3.07
CA LYS A 650 -18.20 6.96 -2.38
C LYS A 650 -18.26 8.05 -1.30
N VAL A 651 -17.10 8.59 -0.90
CA VAL A 651 -17.00 9.58 0.18
C VAL A 651 -17.95 10.75 -0.05
N ASN A 652 -18.78 11.01 0.98
CA ASN A 652 -19.73 12.10 1.05
C ASN A 652 -19.58 12.96 2.30
N CYS A 653 -18.74 12.53 3.26
CA CYS A 653 -18.39 13.28 4.46
C CYS A 653 -16.90 13.18 4.71
N ILE A 654 -16.24 14.30 5.03
CA ILE A 654 -14.83 14.35 5.42
C ILE A 654 -14.73 14.96 6.79
N VAL A 655 -14.01 14.29 7.68
CA VAL A 655 -13.65 14.77 9.01
C VAL A 655 -12.19 15.22 8.93
N PHE A 656 -11.94 16.49 9.21
CA PHE A 656 -10.61 17.06 9.25
C PHE A 656 -10.15 17.21 10.69
N ASP A 657 -8.97 16.71 11.02
CA ASP A 657 -8.26 17.19 12.19
C ASP A 657 -7.86 18.67 12.01
N LYS A 658 -7.70 19.40 13.11
CA LYS A 658 -7.26 20.80 13.06
C LYS A 658 -5.75 20.91 12.89
N THR A 659 -5.00 20.41 13.87
CA THR A 659 -3.57 20.68 14.06
C THR A 659 -2.72 19.93 13.03
N GLY A 660 -1.85 20.64 12.30
CA GLY A 660 -1.04 20.03 11.24
C GLY A 660 -1.81 19.64 9.97
N THR A 661 -3.15 19.55 10.04
CA THR A 661 -4.04 19.23 8.93
C THR A 661 -4.64 20.48 8.29
N LEU A 662 -5.55 21.18 8.97
CA LEU A 662 -6.07 22.48 8.51
C LEU A 662 -5.09 23.62 8.76
N THR A 663 -4.28 23.49 9.82
CA THR A 663 -3.22 24.42 10.19
C THR A 663 -1.86 23.89 9.77
N ILE A 664 -0.83 24.74 9.87
CA ILE A 664 0.56 24.38 9.51
C ILE A 664 1.19 23.41 10.53
N GLY A 665 0.67 23.37 11.78
CA GLY A 665 1.22 22.56 12.87
C GLY A 665 2.50 23.14 13.48
N LYS A 666 2.77 24.42 13.21
CA LYS A 666 3.90 25.17 13.77
C LYS A 666 3.37 26.45 14.41
N PRO A 667 3.15 26.45 15.74
CA PRO A 667 2.76 27.63 16.46
C PRO A 667 3.75 28.79 16.22
N VAL A 668 3.23 29.98 16.05
CA VAL A 668 4.04 31.22 15.90
C VAL A 668 3.50 32.30 16.83
N VAL A 669 4.40 33.13 17.38
CA VAL A 669 4.00 34.32 18.13
C VAL A 669 3.48 35.33 17.13
N VAL A 670 2.20 35.68 17.23
CA VAL A 670 1.50 36.62 16.35
C VAL A 670 1.55 38.05 16.90
N ASN A 671 1.35 38.17 18.21
CA ASN A 671 1.32 39.49 18.87
C ASN A 671 1.94 39.40 20.25
N THR A 672 2.50 40.52 20.71
CA THR A 672 3.06 40.74 22.05
C THR A 672 2.61 42.06 22.61
N ARG A 673 1.85 41.99 23.70
CA ARG A 673 1.40 43.19 24.41
C ARG A 673 2.17 43.31 25.71
N LEU A 674 3.04 44.32 25.80
CA LEU A 674 3.73 44.64 27.05
C LEU A 674 2.85 45.53 27.93
N LEU A 675 2.70 45.14 29.17
CA LEU A 675 1.92 45.84 30.20
C LEU A 675 2.81 46.77 31.03
N LYS A 676 4.14 46.60 30.95
CA LYS A 676 5.16 47.46 31.55
C LYS A 676 6.13 47.97 30.51
N THR A 677 6.71 49.14 30.74
CA THR A 677 7.75 49.73 29.89
C THR A 677 9.04 48.90 29.99
N MET A 678 9.28 48.08 28.99
CA MET A 678 10.46 47.24 28.81
C MET A 678 10.78 47.17 27.31
N ALA A 679 12.06 47.07 26.94
CA ALA A 679 12.45 46.86 25.56
C ALA A 679 12.06 45.46 25.11
N LEU A 680 11.44 45.29 23.92
CA LEU A 680 11.06 43.99 23.39
C LEU A 680 12.24 43.02 23.28
N ARG A 681 13.46 43.50 23.00
CA ARG A 681 14.68 42.68 22.95
C ARG A 681 15.01 42.09 24.31
N GLU A 682 14.97 42.89 25.38
CA GLU A 682 15.23 42.44 26.74
C GLU A 682 14.13 41.44 27.20
N PHE A 683 12.90 41.77 26.88
CA PHE A 683 11.75 40.87 27.18
C PHE A 683 11.94 39.48 26.56
N TYR A 684 12.22 39.44 25.23
CA TYR A 684 12.39 38.18 24.55
C TYR A 684 13.68 37.44 24.92
N GLU A 685 14.73 38.14 25.31
CA GLU A 685 15.97 37.53 25.82
C GLU A 685 15.73 36.75 27.12
N LEU A 686 14.97 37.32 28.05
CA LEU A 686 14.62 36.68 29.31
C LEU A 686 13.63 35.53 29.12
N VAL A 687 12.58 35.74 28.31
CA VAL A 687 11.56 34.76 28.07
C VAL A 687 12.10 33.55 27.27
N ALA A 688 12.94 33.79 26.25
CA ALA A 688 13.56 32.73 25.50
C ALA A 688 14.55 31.93 26.33
N ALA A 689 15.32 32.58 27.21
CA ALA A 689 16.18 31.88 28.16
C ALA A 689 15.36 30.95 29.10
N ALA A 690 14.22 31.42 29.61
CA ALA A 690 13.34 30.60 30.43
C ALA A 690 12.74 29.40 29.68
N GLU A 691 12.43 29.53 28.37
CA GLU A 691 11.74 28.53 27.57
C GLU A 691 12.68 27.60 26.77
N VAL A 692 13.97 27.92 26.66
CA VAL A 692 14.94 27.15 25.85
C VAL A 692 15.06 25.68 26.28
N ASN A 693 14.83 25.40 27.56
CA ASN A 693 14.89 24.06 28.14
C ASN A 693 13.53 23.33 28.09
N SER A 694 12.49 23.97 27.59
CA SER A 694 11.16 23.39 27.45
C SER A 694 10.98 22.73 26.08
N GLU A 695 10.52 21.47 26.06
CA GLU A 695 10.22 20.77 24.80
C GLU A 695 8.83 21.14 24.24
N HIS A 696 8.05 21.92 24.98
CA HIS A 696 6.68 22.26 24.56
C HIS A 696 6.65 23.03 23.24
N PRO A 697 5.70 22.75 22.31
CA PRO A 697 5.60 23.43 21.02
C PRO A 697 5.47 24.97 21.13
N LEU A 698 4.76 25.47 22.15
CA LEU A 698 4.61 26.89 22.41
C LEU A 698 5.94 27.55 22.85
N ALA A 699 6.74 26.84 23.63
CA ALA A 699 8.08 27.26 24.04
C ALA A 699 9.00 27.43 22.83
N LYS A 700 9.00 26.43 21.94
CA LYS A 700 9.77 26.46 20.68
C LYS A 700 9.35 27.65 19.80
N ALA A 701 8.05 27.97 19.75
CA ALA A 701 7.54 29.15 19.02
C ALA A 701 8.06 30.46 19.61
N ILE A 702 8.11 30.57 20.93
CA ILE A 702 8.63 31.76 21.64
C ILE A 702 10.13 31.92 21.36
N VAL A 703 10.90 30.86 21.51
CA VAL A 703 12.37 30.87 21.28
C VAL A 703 12.67 31.20 19.81
N GLU A 704 11.93 30.63 18.87
CA GLU A 704 12.13 30.94 17.44
C GLU A 704 11.76 32.40 17.09
N HIS A 705 10.70 32.93 17.72
CA HIS A 705 10.36 34.33 17.56
C HIS A 705 11.42 35.27 18.16
N ALA A 706 11.98 34.88 19.30
CA ALA A 706 13.02 35.64 19.99
C ALA A 706 14.33 35.77 19.17
N LYS A 707 14.65 34.74 18.35
CA LYS A 707 15.81 34.80 17.43
C LYS A 707 15.77 36.01 16.50
N LYS A 708 14.58 36.45 16.08
CA LYS A 708 14.41 37.61 15.20
C LYS A 708 14.96 38.93 15.81
N PHE A 709 15.12 38.99 17.11
CA PHE A 709 15.67 40.11 17.81
C PHE A 709 17.20 40.04 18.03
N LYS A 710 17.84 38.92 17.60
CA LYS A 710 19.29 38.67 17.62
C LYS A 710 19.81 38.29 16.22
N GLU A 711 19.34 38.96 15.16
CA GLU A 711 19.64 38.67 13.74
C GLU A 711 21.13 38.70 13.37
N ASP A 712 21.99 39.32 14.21
CA ASP A 712 23.43 39.43 13.99
C ASP A 712 24.23 38.15 14.37
N GLU A 713 23.60 37.13 14.99
CA GLU A 713 24.23 35.90 15.44
C GLU A 713 23.63 34.69 14.75
N GLU A 714 24.41 33.90 13.97
CA GLU A 714 23.96 32.67 13.33
C GLU A 714 23.41 31.60 14.32
N ASN A 715 23.88 31.59 15.57
CA ASN A 715 23.39 30.81 16.69
C ASN A 715 23.33 31.65 17.95
N PRO A 716 22.22 32.33 18.26
CA PRO A 716 22.12 33.16 19.44
C PRO A 716 22.24 32.34 20.72
N VAL A 717 23.21 32.73 21.58
CA VAL A 717 23.37 32.19 22.90
C VAL A 717 22.45 32.90 23.88
N TRP A 718 21.60 32.13 24.56
CA TRP A 718 20.70 32.65 25.58
C TRP A 718 21.41 32.71 26.94
N PRO A 719 21.02 33.61 27.85
CA PRO A 719 21.53 33.67 29.24
C PRO A 719 21.33 32.32 29.95
N GLU A 720 22.30 31.96 30.79
CA GLU A 720 22.25 30.72 31.54
C GLU A 720 21.11 30.74 32.59
N VAL A 721 20.36 29.64 32.64
CA VAL A 721 19.24 29.46 33.55
C VAL A 721 19.78 28.83 34.86
N GLN A 722 19.59 29.50 35.96
CA GLN A 722 20.07 29.06 37.27
C GLN A 722 19.14 28.03 37.92
N HIS A 723 17.83 28.12 37.65
CA HIS A 723 16.81 27.18 38.13
C HIS A 723 15.71 27.07 37.07
N PHE A 724 15.30 25.85 36.72
CA PHE A 724 14.25 25.60 35.73
C PHE A 724 13.29 24.56 36.31
N GLU A 725 11.99 24.90 36.28
CA GLU A 725 10.90 24.02 36.71
C GLU A 725 9.78 24.05 35.66
N ALA A 726 9.48 22.89 35.07
CA ALA A 726 8.34 22.75 34.16
C ALA A 726 7.11 22.25 34.93
N ILE A 727 6.03 23.03 34.95
CA ILE A 727 4.78 22.69 35.61
C ILE A 727 3.80 22.18 34.57
N THR A 728 3.63 20.87 34.53
CA THR A 728 2.87 20.17 33.48
C THR A 728 1.45 20.73 33.36
N GLY A 729 1.08 21.13 32.12
CA GLY A 729 -0.23 21.72 31.81
C GLY A 729 -0.42 23.18 32.21
N HIS A 730 0.56 23.83 32.83
CA HIS A 730 0.44 25.20 33.32
C HIS A 730 1.48 26.16 32.75
N GLY A 731 2.75 25.75 32.63
CA GLY A 731 3.83 26.60 32.10
C GLY A 731 5.18 26.28 32.69
N VAL A 732 6.09 27.27 32.69
CA VAL A 732 7.46 27.13 33.22
C VAL A 732 7.79 28.24 34.20
N LYS A 733 8.66 27.92 35.13
CA LYS A 733 9.25 28.84 36.12
C LYS A 733 10.75 28.72 36.02
N ALA A 734 11.44 29.83 35.89
CA ALA A 734 12.90 29.84 35.74
C ALA A 734 13.51 31.07 36.41
N ILE A 735 14.78 30.94 36.82
CA ILE A 735 15.60 32.08 37.32
C ILE A 735 16.66 32.37 36.27
N VAL A 736 16.57 33.54 35.62
CA VAL A 736 17.48 34.01 34.60
C VAL A 736 18.04 35.38 35.00
N MET A 737 19.34 35.52 35.02
CA MET A 737 20.00 36.78 35.45
C MET A 737 19.50 37.31 36.84
N ASN A 738 19.29 36.43 37.80
CA ASN A 738 18.73 36.72 39.14
C ASN A 738 17.29 37.28 39.11
N LYS A 739 16.56 37.18 38.00
CA LYS A 739 15.15 37.52 37.93
C LYS A 739 14.31 36.25 37.87
N GLU A 740 13.26 36.20 38.63
CA GLU A 740 12.28 35.08 38.58
C GLU A 740 11.34 35.31 37.37
N ILE A 741 11.35 34.35 36.45
CA ILE A 741 10.53 34.43 35.22
C ILE A 741 9.54 33.27 35.26
N ILE A 742 8.27 33.63 35.09
CA ILE A 742 7.16 32.68 35.06
C ILE A 742 6.41 32.90 33.73
N VAL A 743 6.33 31.85 32.92
CA VAL A 743 5.65 31.87 31.61
C VAL A 743 4.58 30.79 31.63
N GLY A 744 3.33 31.15 31.43
CA GLY A 744 2.26 30.15 31.45
C GLY A 744 0.84 30.69 31.35
N ASN A 745 -0.12 29.86 31.69
CA ASN A 745 -1.54 30.18 31.62
C ASN A 745 -2.04 30.96 32.86
N LYS A 746 -3.31 31.38 32.83
CA LYS A 746 -3.96 32.10 33.91
C LYS A 746 -3.93 31.30 35.25
N SER A 747 -4.05 29.96 35.15
CA SER A 747 -4.05 29.11 36.35
C SER A 747 -2.70 29.13 37.07
N LEU A 748 -1.58 29.16 36.33
CA LEU A 748 -0.23 29.26 36.90
C LEU A 748 -0.05 30.59 37.60
N MET A 749 -0.48 31.71 36.99
CA MET A 749 -0.36 33.01 37.59
C MET A 749 -1.17 33.10 38.90
N CYS A 750 -2.34 32.54 38.95
CA CYS A 750 -3.15 32.47 40.15
C CYS A 750 -2.51 31.60 41.23
N HIS A 751 -1.92 30.46 40.88
CA HIS A 751 -1.22 29.56 41.81
C HIS A 751 0.00 30.23 42.45
N GLU A 752 0.72 31.03 41.69
CA GLU A 752 1.89 31.80 42.15
C GLU A 752 1.50 33.15 42.81
N ASN A 753 0.21 33.40 43.01
CA ASN A 753 -0.34 34.64 43.60
C ASN A 753 0.07 35.93 42.83
N ILE A 754 0.14 35.85 41.50
CA ILE A 754 0.43 37.00 40.65
C ILE A 754 -0.87 37.65 40.25
N ALA A 755 -1.01 38.94 40.53
CA ALA A 755 -2.20 39.70 40.16
C ALA A 755 -2.26 39.92 38.65
N ILE A 756 -3.39 39.60 38.04
CA ILE A 756 -3.65 39.81 36.61
C ILE A 756 -4.42 41.12 36.46
N PRO A 757 -3.84 42.17 35.86
CA PRO A 757 -4.52 43.44 35.61
C PRO A 757 -5.69 43.27 34.63
N LEU A 758 -6.66 44.15 34.70
CA LEU A 758 -7.86 44.13 33.81
C LEU A 758 -7.46 44.21 32.35
N ASP A 759 -6.45 44.99 31.97
CA ASP A 759 -5.90 45.14 30.64
C ASP A 759 -5.34 43.81 30.10
N ALA A 760 -4.80 42.95 30.97
CA ALA A 760 -4.32 41.65 30.60
C ALA A 760 -5.49 40.64 30.38
N GLU A 761 -6.54 40.73 31.20
CA GLU A 761 -7.76 39.92 31.02
C GLU A 761 -8.49 40.27 29.72
N GLU A 762 -8.60 41.57 29.41
CA GLU A 762 -9.14 42.00 28.10
C GLU A 762 -8.29 41.49 26.94
N THR A 763 -6.96 41.57 27.06
CA THR A 763 -6.05 41.05 26.02
C THR A 763 -6.20 39.53 25.86
N LEU A 764 -6.36 38.77 26.95
CA LEU A 764 -6.59 37.35 26.87
C LEU A 764 -7.93 37.03 26.18
N ALA A 765 -8.99 37.74 26.53
CA ALA A 765 -10.29 37.57 25.89
C ALA A 765 -10.21 37.93 24.38
N GLU A 766 -9.53 39.03 24.01
CA GLU A 766 -9.26 39.34 22.60
C GLU A 766 -8.49 38.23 21.87
N THR A 767 -7.47 37.64 22.50
CA THR A 767 -6.68 36.53 21.88
C THR A 767 -7.53 35.27 21.70
N GLU A 768 -8.42 34.97 22.65
CA GLU A 768 -9.38 33.85 22.53
C GLU A 768 -10.38 34.06 21.39
N ASP A 769 -10.90 35.28 21.24
CA ASP A 769 -11.79 35.65 20.14
C ASP A 769 -11.14 35.51 18.75
N TRP A 770 -9.81 35.75 18.66
CA TRP A 770 -9.00 35.56 17.46
C TRP A 770 -8.43 34.14 17.30
N ALA A 771 -8.92 33.17 18.04
CA ALA A 771 -8.43 31.78 18.04
C ALA A 771 -6.92 31.63 18.34
N GLN A 772 -6.39 32.51 19.16
CA GLN A 772 -4.99 32.49 19.58
C GLN A 772 -4.86 32.00 21.02
N THR A 773 -3.73 31.43 21.34
CA THR A 773 -3.43 31.02 22.71
C THR A 773 -2.72 32.19 23.43
N GLY A 774 -3.35 32.74 24.45
CA GLY A 774 -2.75 33.78 25.29
C GLY A 774 -1.84 33.16 26.34
N ILE A 775 -0.57 33.56 26.34
CA ILE A 775 0.42 33.16 27.35
C ILE A 775 0.82 34.40 28.15
N LEU A 776 0.72 34.28 29.48
CA LEU A 776 1.11 35.33 30.42
C LEU A 776 2.59 35.21 30.79
N VAL A 777 3.27 36.33 30.85
CA VAL A 777 4.68 36.40 31.27
C VAL A 777 4.80 37.30 32.46
N ALA A 778 5.33 36.76 33.55
CA ALA A 778 5.64 37.53 34.76
C ALA A 778 7.14 37.52 35.03
N ILE A 779 7.68 38.65 35.49
CA ILE A 779 9.06 38.84 35.91
C ILE A 779 9.02 39.40 37.33
N ASP A 780 9.77 38.77 38.25
CA ASP A 780 9.82 39.15 39.66
C ASP A 780 8.42 39.31 40.27
N ARG A 781 7.54 38.34 40.01
CA ARG A 781 6.13 38.26 40.47
C ARG A 781 5.23 39.40 40.00
N HIS A 782 5.62 40.10 38.93
CA HIS A 782 4.79 41.11 38.33
C HIS A 782 4.49 40.72 36.88
N LEU A 783 3.24 40.80 36.49
CA LEU A 783 2.86 40.55 35.10
C LEU A 783 3.45 41.63 34.20
N VAL A 784 4.22 41.25 33.21
CA VAL A 784 4.97 42.16 32.31
C VAL A 784 4.37 42.18 30.91
N GLY A 785 3.84 41.05 30.45
CA GLY A 785 3.28 40.97 29.11
C GLY A 785 2.41 39.78 28.83
N VAL A 786 1.72 39.84 27.71
CA VAL A 786 0.88 38.77 27.15
C VAL A 786 1.40 38.43 25.76
N LEU A 787 1.67 37.18 25.50
CA LEU A 787 2.03 36.66 24.20
C LEU A 787 0.82 35.98 23.57
N ALA A 788 0.47 36.34 22.35
CA ALA A 788 -0.55 35.71 21.56
C ALA A 788 0.12 34.74 20.57
N ILE A 789 -0.13 33.48 20.71
CA ILE A 789 0.43 32.42 19.85
C ILE A 789 -0.70 31.76 19.07
N SER A 790 -0.52 31.58 17.79
CA SER A 790 -1.45 30.93 16.90
C SER A 790 -0.74 29.91 16.01
N ASP A 791 -1.45 28.86 15.67
CA ASP A 791 -1.05 27.94 14.61
C ASP A 791 -1.79 28.35 13.32
N PRO A 792 -1.10 28.99 12.36
CA PRO A 792 -1.75 29.58 11.19
C PRO A 792 -2.39 28.52 10.31
N LEU A 793 -3.53 28.89 9.71
CA LEU A 793 -4.19 28.08 8.70
C LEU A 793 -3.31 27.85 7.48
N LYS A 794 -3.43 26.69 6.85
CA LYS A 794 -2.82 26.45 5.54
C LYS A 794 -3.45 27.38 4.50
N PRO A 795 -2.67 27.95 3.57
CA PRO A 795 -3.13 29.02 2.67
C PRO A 795 -4.39 28.66 1.86
N ALA A 796 -4.56 27.42 1.47
CA ALA A 796 -5.67 26.96 0.64
C ALA A 796 -6.87 26.40 1.44
N ALA A 797 -6.87 26.41 2.79
CA ALA A 797 -7.85 25.67 3.59
C ALA A 797 -9.31 26.05 3.27
N GLY A 798 -9.66 27.35 3.27
CA GLY A 798 -11.03 27.82 3.01
C GLY A 798 -11.51 27.53 1.58
N GLU A 799 -10.60 27.66 0.62
CA GLU A 799 -10.91 27.40 -0.79
C GLU A 799 -11.12 25.91 -1.05
N VAL A 800 -10.31 25.03 -0.43
CA VAL A 800 -10.48 23.57 -0.49
C VAL A 800 -11.84 23.15 0.07
N ILE A 801 -12.24 23.70 1.22
CA ILE A 801 -13.56 23.39 1.81
C ILE A 801 -14.70 23.88 0.90
N SER A 802 -14.55 25.05 0.26
CA SER A 802 -15.52 25.56 -0.72
C SER A 802 -15.65 24.62 -1.92
N ILE A 803 -14.52 24.09 -2.46
CA ILE A 803 -14.53 23.15 -3.58
C ILE A 803 -15.17 21.82 -3.16
N LEU A 804 -14.84 21.26 -1.99
CA LEU A 804 -15.46 20.05 -1.47
C LEU A 804 -16.97 20.21 -1.32
N LYS A 805 -17.45 21.35 -0.83
CA LYS A 805 -18.87 21.68 -0.76
C LYS A 805 -19.51 21.67 -2.16
N SER A 806 -18.83 22.23 -3.18
CA SER A 806 -19.28 22.18 -4.57
C SER A 806 -19.36 20.75 -5.11
N MET A 807 -18.47 19.86 -4.66
CA MET A 807 -18.46 18.44 -4.97
C MET A 807 -19.51 17.61 -4.19
N LYS A 808 -20.37 18.28 -3.39
CA LYS A 808 -21.38 17.69 -2.50
C LYS A 808 -20.78 16.79 -1.43
N VAL A 809 -19.62 17.16 -0.90
CA VAL A 809 -18.95 16.50 0.21
C VAL A 809 -19.06 17.40 1.43
N ARG A 810 -19.62 16.86 2.53
CA ARG A 810 -19.75 17.55 3.81
C ARG A 810 -18.40 17.58 4.49
N SER A 811 -17.99 18.73 5.04
CA SER A 811 -16.77 18.87 5.81
C SER A 811 -17.11 19.11 7.28
N ILE A 812 -16.41 18.42 8.17
CA ILE A 812 -16.53 18.48 9.63
C ILE A 812 -15.13 18.71 10.17
N MET A 813 -14.96 19.55 11.17
CA MET A 813 -13.69 19.73 11.88
C MET A 813 -13.77 19.04 13.24
N VAL A 814 -12.72 18.29 13.60
CA VAL A 814 -12.55 17.69 14.92
C VAL A 814 -11.24 18.22 15.54
N THR A 815 -11.28 18.58 16.81
CA THR A 815 -10.09 19.12 17.50
C THR A 815 -10.16 18.87 19.01
N GLY A 816 -9.00 18.77 19.65
CA GLY A 816 -8.87 18.77 21.11
C GLY A 816 -8.95 20.16 21.75
N ASP A 817 -9.02 21.22 20.94
CA ASP A 817 -9.10 22.61 21.44
C ASP A 817 -10.46 22.91 22.05
N ASN A 818 -10.51 24.02 22.80
CA ASN A 818 -11.77 24.55 23.35
C ASN A 818 -12.74 25.01 22.24
N TRP A 819 -14.03 25.11 22.59
CA TRP A 819 -15.10 25.50 21.67
C TRP A 819 -14.91 26.91 21.08
N GLY A 820 -14.33 27.86 21.81
CA GLY A 820 -14.08 29.22 21.33
C GLY A 820 -13.13 29.23 20.15
N THR A 821 -11.93 28.68 20.34
CA THR A 821 -10.90 28.56 19.29
C THR A 821 -11.38 27.73 18.10
N ALA A 822 -12.07 26.60 18.37
CA ALA A 822 -12.57 25.74 17.32
C ALA A 822 -13.63 26.43 16.44
N ASN A 823 -14.57 27.16 17.03
CA ASN A 823 -15.59 27.90 16.28
C ASN A 823 -15.00 29.07 15.47
N SER A 824 -13.99 29.77 16.00
CA SER A 824 -13.34 30.86 15.29
C SER A 824 -12.65 30.33 14.02
N ILE A 825 -11.85 29.29 14.12
CA ILE A 825 -11.18 28.66 12.99
C ILE A 825 -12.17 28.10 11.97
N SER A 826 -13.25 27.45 12.45
CA SER A 826 -14.27 26.86 11.57
C SER A 826 -15.00 27.90 10.72
N LYS A 827 -15.29 29.06 11.29
CA LYS A 827 -15.88 30.19 10.56
C LYS A 827 -14.93 30.72 9.49
N GLU A 828 -13.64 30.85 9.81
CA GLU A 828 -12.62 31.33 8.87
C GLU A 828 -12.46 30.36 7.69
N VAL A 829 -12.45 29.06 7.94
CA VAL A 829 -12.32 28.01 6.91
C VAL A 829 -13.64 27.75 6.18
N GLY A 830 -14.79 28.11 6.78
CA GLY A 830 -16.12 27.90 6.21
C GLY A 830 -16.73 26.52 6.50
N ILE A 831 -16.31 25.87 7.59
CA ILE A 831 -16.87 24.60 8.08
C ILE A 831 -18.02 24.89 9.06
N ASN A 832 -19.19 24.30 8.83
CA ASN A 832 -20.38 24.56 9.67
C ASN A 832 -20.51 23.63 10.87
N THR A 833 -19.81 22.49 10.88
CA THR A 833 -19.94 21.48 11.94
C THR A 833 -18.59 21.28 12.59
N VAL A 834 -18.53 21.50 13.90
CA VAL A 834 -17.31 21.40 14.70
C VAL A 834 -17.54 20.43 15.85
N ILE A 835 -16.52 19.66 16.17
CA ILE A 835 -16.44 18.78 17.33
C ILE A 835 -15.17 19.21 18.09
N ALA A 836 -15.35 19.96 19.16
CA ALA A 836 -14.28 20.48 19.99
C ALA A 836 -14.07 19.61 21.24
N GLU A 837 -12.93 19.79 21.92
CA GLU A 837 -12.56 19.07 23.15
C GLU A 837 -12.52 17.56 23.00
N ALA A 838 -12.25 17.09 21.76
CA ALA A 838 -12.24 15.67 21.43
C ALA A 838 -10.90 15.03 21.80
N LYS A 839 -10.92 14.05 22.70
CA LYS A 839 -9.78 13.16 22.96
C LYS A 839 -9.57 12.21 21.77
N PRO A 840 -8.39 11.58 21.62
CA PRO A 840 -8.13 10.64 20.51
C PRO A 840 -9.19 9.53 20.36
N GLU A 841 -9.66 8.96 21.47
CA GLU A 841 -10.74 7.95 21.51
C GLU A 841 -12.08 8.51 21.03
N HIS A 842 -12.43 9.74 21.44
CA HIS A 842 -13.66 10.40 20.99
C HIS A 842 -13.65 10.71 19.49
N LYS A 843 -12.47 10.94 18.86
CA LYS A 843 -12.37 11.13 17.41
C LYS A 843 -12.80 9.86 16.66
N GLU A 844 -12.39 8.70 17.14
CA GLU A 844 -12.79 7.40 16.60
C GLU A 844 -14.31 7.17 16.74
N GLU A 845 -14.87 7.46 17.92
CA GLU A 845 -16.31 7.32 18.19
C GLU A 845 -17.14 8.21 17.28
N GLN A 846 -16.71 9.46 17.06
CA GLN A 846 -17.41 10.39 16.16
C GLN A 846 -17.41 9.92 14.71
N VAL A 847 -16.30 9.34 14.24
CA VAL A 847 -16.25 8.71 12.91
C VAL A 847 -17.27 7.58 12.81
N LYS A 848 -17.34 6.70 13.83
CA LYS A 848 -18.29 5.58 13.86
C LYS A 848 -19.75 6.06 13.95
N GLU A 849 -20.03 7.12 14.67
CA GLU A 849 -21.37 7.72 14.77
C GLU A 849 -21.83 8.29 13.42
N LEU A 850 -20.93 8.96 12.70
CA LEU A 850 -21.23 9.46 11.36
C LEU A 850 -21.47 8.31 10.37
N GLN A 851 -20.71 7.23 10.46
CA GLN A 851 -20.93 6.01 9.66
C GLN A 851 -22.27 5.36 9.99
N ALA A 852 -22.64 5.27 11.29
CA ALA A 852 -23.95 4.78 11.73
C ALA A 852 -25.11 5.65 11.23
N SER A 853 -24.87 6.95 11.01
CA SER A 853 -25.81 7.89 10.39
C SER A 853 -25.90 7.74 8.86
N GLY A 854 -25.19 6.77 8.25
CA GLY A 854 -25.23 6.46 6.83
C GLY A 854 -24.29 7.27 5.95
N TYR A 855 -23.34 8.01 6.53
CA TYR A 855 -22.28 8.66 5.76
C TYR A 855 -21.16 7.69 5.43
N VAL A 856 -20.52 7.89 4.26
CA VAL A 856 -19.24 7.29 3.92
C VAL A 856 -18.17 8.31 4.29
N VAL A 857 -17.47 8.03 5.38
CA VAL A 857 -16.60 8.99 6.06
C VAL A 857 -15.15 8.83 5.64
N ALA A 858 -14.53 9.94 5.22
CA ALA A 858 -13.08 10.04 5.16
C ALA A 858 -12.55 10.80 6.37
N MET A 859 -11.50 10.32 7.02
CA MET A 859 -10.77 11.04 8.05
C MET A 859 -9.45 11.55 7.48
N VAL A 860 -9.16 12.82 7.70
CA VAL A 860 -7.91 13.48 7.27
C VAL A 860 -7.16 13.95 8.50
N GLY A 861 -5.94 13.45 8.69
CA GLY A 861 -5.09 13.78 9.83
C GLY A 861 -3.59 13.69 9.47
N ASP A 862 -2.70 14.16 10.36
CA ASP A 862 -1.25 14.20 10.14
C ASP A 862 -0.46 13.33 11.14
N GLY A 863 -1.06 12.92 12.24
CA GLY A 863 -0.36 12.47 13.41
C GLY A 863 -0.71 11.12 14.00
N ILE A 864 0.05 10.77 15.03
CA ILE A 864 -0.11 9.56 15.83
C ILE A 864 -1.46 9.57 16.56
N ASN A 865 -1.90 10.75 17.01
CA ASN A 865 -3.14 10.93 17.75
C ASN A 865 -4.40 10.61 16.93
N ASP A 866 -4.30 10.70 15.60
CA ASP A 866 -5.42 10.46 14.68
C ASP A 866 -5.46 9.03 14.15
N SER A 867 -4.43 8.21 14.41
CA SER A 867 -4.32 6.85 13.89
C SER A 867 -5.55 5.98 14.16
N PRO A 868 -6.15 5.96 15.37
CA PRO A 868 -7.39 5.20 15.61
C PRO A 868 -8.56 5.67 14.74
N ALA A 869 -8.73 6.99 14.58
CA ALA A 869 -9.78 7.56 13.75
C ALA A 869 -9.54 7.34 12.25
N LEU A 870 -8.27 7.38 11.79
CA LEU A 870 -7.88 7.06 10.42
C LEU A 870 -8.22 5.60 10.05
N VAL A 871 -7.95 4.66 10.97
CA VAL A 871 -8.26 3.23 10.77
C VAL A 871 -9.77 2.97 10.83
N ALA A 872 -10.51 3.66 11.69
CA ALA A 872 -11.96 3.49 11.86
C ALA A 872 -12.76 4.06 10.68
N ALA A 873 -12.25 5.07 9.97
CA ALA A 873 -12.91 5.68 8.83
C ALA A 873 -13.05 4.72 7.64
N ASP A 874 -14.04 4.95 6.75
CA ASP A 874 -14.13 4.23 5.47
C ASP A 874 -12.93 4.48 4.58
N VAL A 875 -12.30 5.66 4.73
CA VAL A 875 -11.04 6.05 4.07
C VAL A 875 -10.21 6.91 5.00
N GLY A 876 -9.11 6.39 5.51
CA GLY A 876 -8.10 7.18 6.21
C GLY A 876 -7.18 7.89 5.23
N MET A 877 -6.95 9.20 5.40
CA MET A 877 -6.04 10.02 4.58
C MET A 877 -4.99 10.68 5.48
N ALA A 878 -3.73 10.31 5.34
CA ALA A 878 -2.62 10.94 6.06
C ALA A 878 -2.03 12.08 5.22
N ILE A 879 -1.86 13.27 5.80
CA ILE A 879 -1.25 14.45 5.16
C ILE A 879 0.24 14.56 5.50
N GLY A 880 1.05 14.82 4.46
CA GLY A 880 2.49 15.00 4.57
C GLY A 880 3.22 13.67 4.74
N ALA A 881 4.55 13.71 4.67
CA ALA A 881 5.40 12.58 5.04
C ALA A 881 5.41 12.43 6.58
N GLY A 882 4.21 12.40 7.19
CA GLY A 882 3.98 12.31 8.63
C GLY A 882 4.70 11.14 9.28
N THR A 883 4.36 10.83 10.51
CA THR A 883 4.96 9.70 11.23
C THR A 883 4.70 8.39 10.47
N ASP A 884 5.67 7.48 10.51
CA ASP A 884 5.55 6.15 9.88
C ASP A 884 4.23 5.44 10.31
N ILE A 885 3.75 5.71 11.53
CA ILE A 885 2.50 5.17 12.08
C ILE A 885 1.26 5.71 11.33
N ALA A 886 1.19 7.02 11.09
CA ALA A 886 0.07 7.61 10.33
C ALA A 886 0.07 7.12 8.88
N ILE A 887 1.27 6.99 8.29
CA ILE A 887 1.43 6.41 6.95
C ILE A 887 0.91 4.96 6.93
N GLU A 888 1.16 4.17 7.96
CA GLU A 888 0.71 2.76 8.02
C GLU A 888 -0.80 2.66 8.22
N ALA A 889 -1.38 3.49 9.07
CA ALA A 889 -2.81 3.51 9.41
C ALA A 889 -3.72 3.97 8.26
N ALA A 890 -3.25 4.89 7.41
CA ALA A 890 -4.08 5.49 6.36
C ALA A 890 -4.23 4.61 5.12
N ASP A 891 -5.37 4.70 4.44
CA ASP A 891 -5.66 4.11 3.12
C ASP A 891 -5.07 4.92 1.96
N ILE A 892 -4.97 6.23 2.14
CA ILE A 892 -4.41 7.18 1.17
C ILE A 892 -3.36 8.03 1.88
N VAL A 893 -2.17 8.15 1.30
CA VAL A 893 -1.11 9.00 1.81
C VAL A 893 -0.90 10.16 0.84
N LEU A 894 -1.05 11.38 1.33
CA LEU A 894 -0.82 12.61 0.60
C LEU A 894 0.61 13.06 0.90
N MET A 895 1.51 12.95 -0.08
CA MET A 895 2.94 13.19 0.10
C MET A 895 3.27 14.63 0.43
N LYS A 896 2.42 15.54 -0.03
CA LYS A 896 2.52 16.97 0.29
C LYS A 896 1.75 17.28 1.58
N SER A 897 2.21 18.30 2.28
CA SER A 897 1.43 18.89 3.37
C SER A 897 0.30 19.81 2.87
N ASN A 898 -0.23 19.54 1.66
CA ASN A 898 -1.20 20.40 0.97
C ASN A 898 -2.61 19.78 1.02
N LEU A 899 -3.61 20.57 1.39
CA LEU A 899 -5.02 20.16 1.44
C LEU A 899 -5.64 19.91 0.05
N GLU A 900 -5.09 20.51 -1.00
CA GLU A 900 -5.57 20.36 -2.38
C GLU A 900 -5.51 18.90 -2.85
N ASP A 901 -4.56 18.13 -2.31
CA ASP A 901 -4.38 16.73 -2.66
C ASP A 901 -5.53 15.83 -2.13
N VAL A 902 -6.28 16.28 -1.12
CA VAL A 902 -7.53 15.63 -0.69
C VAL A 902 -8.55 15.67 -1.82
N ILE A 903 -8.70 16.81 -2.48
CA ILE A 903 -9.60 16.96 -3.64
C ILE A 903 -9.11 16.09 -4.79
N THR A 904 -7.79 16.08 -5.05
CA THR A 904 -7.17 15.27 -6.09
C THR A 904 -7.41 13.79 -5.86
N ALA A 905 -7.27 13.31 -4.61
CA ALA A 905 -7.53 11.92 -4.21
C ALA A 905 -8.97 11.48 -4.51
N ILE A 906 -9.95 12.31 -4.11
CA ILE A 906 -11.38 12.02 -4.30
C ILE A 906 -11.75 12.08 -5.79
N ASP A 907 -11.34 13.13 -6.52
CA ASP A 907 -11.65 13.29 -7.94
C ASP A 907 -11.03 12.20 -8.79
N LEU A 908 -9.76 11.87 -8.56
CA LEU A 908 -9.09 10.77 -9.24
C LEU A 908 -9.77 9.43 -8.97
N SER A 909 -10.18 9.18 -7.73
CA SER A 909 -10.92 7.97 -7.36
C SER A 909 -12.27 7.90 -8.06
N ARG A 910 -13.02 9.00 -8.12
CA ARG A 910 -14.30 9.10 -8.86
C ARG A 910 -14.10 8.86 -10.36
N LYS A 911 -13.09 9.47 -10.98
CA LYS A 911 -12.77 9.28 -12.40
C LYS A 911 -12.32 7.84 -12.70
N THR A 912 -11.48 7.27 -11.84
CA THR A 912 -11.03 5.88 -11.99
C THR A 912 -12.20 4.91 -11.88
N PHE A 913 -13.07 5.08 -10.90
CA PHE A 913 -14.25 4.23 -10.74
C PHE A 913 -15.26 4.40 -11.88
N SER A 914 -15.40 5.61 -12.42
CA SER A 914 -16.20 5.87 -13.63
C SER A 914 -15.65 5.08 -14.84
N ARG A 915 -14.32 4.99 -15.00
CA ARG A 915 -13.70 4.16 -16.05
C ARG A 915 -13.92 2.67 -15.79
N ILE A 916 -13.85 2.21 -14.55
CA ILE A 916 -14.19 0.82 -14.20
C ILE A 916 -15.62 0.49 -14.63
N ARG A 917 -16.60 1.35 -14.30
CA ARG A 917 -18.00 1.16 -14.71
C ARG A 917 -18.14 1.12 -16.24
N MET A 918 -17.48 2.03 -16.96
CA MET A 918 -17.50 2.07 -18.42
C MET A 918 -16.89 0.78 -19.02
N ASN A 919 -15.79 0.31 -18.46
CA ASN A 919 -15.17 -0.95 -18.86
C ASN A 919 -16.13 -2.13 -18.68
N TYR A 920 -16.86 -2.19 -17.56
CA TYR A 920 -17.86 -3.23 -17.32
C TYR A 920 -19.04 -3.15 -18.29
N ILE A 921 -19.58 -1.94 -18.52
CA ILE A 921 -20.66 -1.73 -19.49
C ILE A 921 -20.23 -2.21 -20.86
N TRP A 922 -19.00 -1.88 -21.28
CA TRP A 922 -18.45 -2.28 -22.57
C TRP A 922 -18.26 -3.81 -22.64
N ALA A 923 -17.63 -4.42 -21.64
CA ALA A 923 -17.35 -5.85 -21.59
C ALA A 923 -18.63 -6.71 -21.52
N LEU A 924 -19.63 -6.28 -20.74
CA LEU A 924 -20.91 -6.99 -20.63
C LEU A 924 -21.79 -6.74 -21.85
N GLY A 925 -21.85 -5.50 -22.36
CA GLY A 925 -22.64 -5.13 -23.53
C GLY A 925 -22.21 -5.88 -24.77
N TYR A 926 -20.89 -6.03 -24.96
CA TYR A 926 -20.33 -6.83 -26.04
C TYR A 926 -20.83 -8.29 -26.01
N ASN A 927 -20.78 -8.94 -24.84
CA ASN A 927 -21.26 -10.32 -24.69
C ASN A 927 -22.79 -10.41 -24.80
N LEU A 928 -23.53 -9.48 -24.22
CA LEU A 928 -25.01 -9.45 -24.24
C LEU A 928 -25.57 -9.34 -25.68
N LEU A 929 -24.93 -8.53 -26.51
CA LEU A 929 -25.30 -8.38 -27.91
C LEU A 929 -24.69 -9.47 -28.80
N GLY A 930 -23.44 -9.85 -28.52
CA GLY A 930 -22.71 -10.79 -29.35
C GLY A 930 -23.21 -12.23 -29.27
N ILE A 931 -23.58 -12.72 -28.09
CA ILE A 931 -24.05 -14.11 -27.89
C ILE A 931 -25.32 -14.42 -28.74
N PRO A 932 -26.39 -13.61 -28.68
CA PRO A 932 -27.56 -13.84 -29.56
C PRO A 932 -27.24 -13.80 -31.05
N ILE A 933 -26.38 -12.88 -31.49
CA ILE A 933 -25.96 -12.78 -32.88
C ILE A 933 -25.19 -14.03 -33.31
N ALA A 934 -24.24 -14.47 -32.49
CA ALA A 934 -23.47 -15.70 -32.72
C ALA A 934 -24.34 -16.96 -32.65
N ALA A 935 -25.39 -16.97 -31.83
CA ALA A 935 -26.36 -18.05 -31.76
C ALA A 935 -27.31 -18.11 -32.97
N GLY A 936 -27.20 -17.16 -33.89
CA GLY A 936 -28.01 -17.15 -35.13
C GLY A 936 -29.35 -16.45 -35.01
N ALA A 937 -29.56 -15.57 -34.01
CA ALA A 937 -30.84 -14.86 -33.82
C ALA A 937 -31.22 -13.99 -35.04
N LEU A 938 -30.24 -13.41 -35.75
CA LEU A 938 -30.46 -12.62 -36.96
C LEU A 938 -30.52 -13.48 -38.26
N PHE A 939 -30.08 -14.73 -38.19
CA PHE A 939 -29.99 -15.59 -39.38
C PHE A 939 -31.33 -15.82 -40.08
N PRO A 940 -32.45 -16.07 -39.41
CA PRO A 940 -33.75 -16.25 -40.07
C PRO A 940 -34.21 -15.04 -40.87
N SER A 941 -33.86 -13.83 -40.46
CA SER A 941 -34.36 -12.59 -41.10
C SER A 941 -33.39 -12.02 -42.14
N THR A 942 -32.11 -12.17 -41.93
CA THR A 942 -31.06 -11.48 -42.73
C THR A 942 -30.16 -12.44 -43.49
N GLY A 943 -30.19 -13.76 -43.22
CA GLY A 943 -29.18 -14.73 -43.68
C GLY A 943 -27.78 -14.52 -43.13
N PHE A 944 -27.61 -13.56 -42.17
CA PHE A 944 -26.32 -13.23 -41.57
C PHE A 944 -25.98 -14.28 -40.52
N HIS A 945 -24.83 -14.90 -40.69
CA HIS A 945 -24.21 -15.76 -39.67
C HIS A 945 -22.83 -15.22 -39.32
N LEU A 946 -22.50 -15.24 -38.04
CA LEU A 946 -21.22 -14.76 -37.57
C LEU A 946 -20.18 -15.88 -37.66
N PRO A 947 -19.17 -15.81 -38.53
CA PRO A 947 -18.10 -16.81 -38.59
C PRO A 947 -17.28 -16.80 -37.29
N PRO A 948 -16.85 -17.95 -36.75
CA PRO A 948 -16.13 -18.04 -35.49
C PRO A 948 -14.82 -17.23 -35.43
N TRP A 949 -14.16 -17.06 -36.58
CA TRP A 949 -12.95 -16.26 -36.66
C TRP A 949 -13.22 -14.74 -36.48
N ILE A 950 -14.35 -14.23 -36.95
CA ILE A 950 -14.79 -12.85 -36.71
C ILE A 950 -15.14 -12.69 -35.23
N ALA A 951 -15.77 -13.68 -34.61
CA ALA A 951 -16.03 -13.71 -33.17
C ALA A 951 -14.72 -13.63 -32.36
N GLY A 952 -13.67 -14.34 -32.80
CA GLY A 952 -12.34 -14.29 -32.20
C GLY A 952 -11.66 -12.92 -32.35
N ALA A 953 -11.75 -12.30 -33.52
CA ALA A 953 -11.22 -10.95 -33.74
C ALA A 953 -11.95 -9.90 -32.90
N ALA A 954 -13.27 -9.98 -32.81
CA ALA A 954 -14.10 -9.09 -32.01
C ALA A 954 -13.80 -9.24 -30.49
N MET A 955 -13.55 -10.47 -30.03
CA MET A 955 -13.10 -10.74 -28.64
C MET A 955 -11.74 -10.06 -28.34
N ALA A 956 -10.77 -10.18 -29.23
CA ALA A 956 -9.49 -9.51 -29.10
C ALA A 956 -9.64 -7.98 -29.05
N ALA A 957 -10.45 -7.41 -29.96
CA ALA A 957 -10.76 -5.98 -30.00
C ALA A 957 -11.44 -5.50 -28.71
N SER A 958 -12.36 -6.28 -28.14
CA SER A 958 -13.02 -5.95 -26.86
C SER A 958 -12.01 -5.85 -25.72
N SER A 959 -11.08 -6.79 -25.61
CA SER A 959 -10.03 -6.77 -24.56
C SER A 959 -9.11 -5.57 -24.71
N VAL A 960 -8.69 -5.24 -25.93
CA VAL A 960 -7.86 -4.07 -26.24
C VAL A 960 -8.59 -2.78 -25.92
N SER A 961 -9.87 -2.66 -26.25
CA SER A 961 -10.65 -1.44 -25.99
C SER A 961 -10.78 -1.14 -24.50
N VAL A 962 -10.95 -2.15 -23.63
CA VAL A 962 -10.98 -2.00 -22.17
C VAL A 962 -9.65 -1.48 -21.64
N VAL A 963 -8.53 -2.02 -22.13
CA VAL A 963 -7.20 -1.53 -21.74
C VAL A 963 -6.96 -0.10 -22.23
N CYS A 964 -7.29 0.21 -23.48
CA CYS A 964 -7.18 1.57 -24.02
C CYS A 964 -8.04 2.57 -23.24
N CYS A 965 -9.28 2.20 -22.88
CA CYS A 965 -10.15 3.01 -22.03
C CYS A 965 -9.51 3.29 -20.65
N SER A 966 -8.87 2.29 -20.05
CA SER A 966 -8.14 2.46 -18.79
C SER A 966 -6.91 3.36 -18.94
N LEU A 967 -6.16 3.23 -20.05
CA LEU A 967 -4.99 4.06 -20.35
C LEU A 967 -5.33 5.55 -20.54
N LEU A 968 -6.56 5.89 -20.91
CA LEU A 968 -7.01 7.29 -20.97
C LEU A 968 -6.93 8.01 -19.61
N LEU A 969 -6.86 7.27 -18.49
CA LEU A 969 -6.57 7.87 -17.18
C LEU A 969 -5.17 8.50 -17.08
N LYS A 970 -4.21 8.14 -17.94
CA LYS A 970 -2.91 8.82 -17.99
C LYS A 970 -3.03 10.30 -18.37
N ASN A 971 -4.10 10.67 -19.06
CA ASN A 971 -4.41 12.06 -19.42
C ASN A 971 -5.24 12.76 -18.33
N TYR A 972 -5.16 12.30 -17.08
CA TYR A 972 -5.84 12.93 -15.97
C TYR A 972 -5.28 14.33 -15.73
N ASN A 973 -6.17 15.31 -15.73
CA ASN A 973 -5.88 16.67 -15.29
C ASN A 973 -6.62 16.94 -13.98
N ARG A 974 -5.97 17.63 -13.07
CA ARG A 974 -6.56 18.12 -11.83
C ARG A 974 -7.81 18.96 -12.12
N PRO A 975 -8.76 19.08 -11.20
CA PRO A 975 -9.90 19.99 -11.36
C PRO A 975 -9.42 21.44 -11.62
N LYS A 976 -9.98 22.08 -12.65
CA LYS A 976 -9.61 23.47 -13.02
C LYS A 976 -9.83 24.48 -11.90
N SER A 977 -10.66 24.18 -10.92
CA SER A 977 -10.85 24.98 -9.71
C SER A 977 -9.58 25.07 -8.86
N LEU A 978 -8.69 24.05 -8.92
CA LEU A 978 -7.40 24.06 -8.24
C LEU A 978 -6.34 24.88 -9.00
N ASP A 979 -6.37 24.92 -10.33
CA ASP A 979 -5.42 25.68 -11.15
C ASP A 979 -5.48 27.19 -10.86
N ASN A 980 -6.63 27.68 -10.39
CA ASN A 980 -6.82 29.07 -10.01
C ASN A 980 -6.20 29.41 -8.64
N LEU A 981 -5.99 28.42 -7.78
CA LEU A 981 -5.36 28.55 -6.46
C LEU A 981 -3.84 28.71 -6.58
N GLU A 982 -3.20 27.93 -7.47
CA GLU A 982 -1.76 28.01 -7.70
C GLU A 982 -1.31 29.34 -8.36
N ARG A 983 -2.26 30.11 -8.93
CA ARG A 983 -1.99 31.39 -9.58
C ARG A 983 -2.16 32.61 -8.66
N LYS A 984 -2.81 32.48 -7.52
CA LYS A 984 -2.91 33.48 -6.46
C LYS A 984 -1.76 33.31 -5.45
#